data_f8fd14937c6939d4d614540fed02f46b
#
_entry.id   f8fd14937c6939d4d614540fed02f46b
#
_cell.length_a   1.000
_cell.length_b   1.000
_cell.length_c   1.000
_cell.angle_alpha   90.00
_cell.angle_beta   90.00
_cell.angle_gamma   90.00
#
_symmetry.space_group_name_H-M   'P 1'
#
loop_
_entity.id
_entity.type
_entity.pdbx_description
1 polymer ?
#
loop_
_entity_poly.entity_id
_entity_poly.type
_entity_poly.pdbx_seq_one_letter_code
_entity_poly.pdbx_strand_id
1 'polypeptide(L)'
;MKQLLLTCLSVVCCLQTIAQNIKRPETYNYLRGHEAIQEQKYEDALDYFNKDVQENPKNGYSFVWIASLRTRSEEYGRALTAVDLAIKYLPKKDVDYTSFAHTTRGDIYLHLGDTIKALSDYTEAIRLKPNETKPYEDRAQVYYEQGDYARSDADYRKMIELKPGDVMGYMGIGRNANAQEQWVNAIKQFDYVVKLDNNYSSVYSFRAESYIGLKKYSEAIDDIIAALIIDGDQKAYYLMQNIVDDAFALLKTKLVIQSNKNPNDQAWPYYLGVVYDRKGATKKAIEYYKKAAEINTNSVIFRSIAVCYESIGEYDLALTYLEKTLQMDPKDVRAQATKADVYYESGRVDDAIRVIDDIINSYPEWDYAYHRRAWFKENGGYTDGAIDDYTIAVTLDPEDAYSYFCRGKMYEKRKDSDLAKEDFLKAIELDVEPSDHSVAQFAFFHLGEKEKAIDFMNKIIEKSNDSYYDAACLYSLMDEKETALSYLRMAFSHGYRRFAHIAIDRDLDNIRNLSEFKSMVNEYKEKHQRELKEYEDDSVESKQSGKTEVSEVPFTKEGGVCKVKCTINDLPLHFVFDTGASDVTLSMVEATFMMKNDYLTDKDVVGSQHYMDANGEVSVGTIINLRKVNFGGLELKNVRASVVRNQKAPLLLGQSVLGRLGRIEIDNGRDVLKITQTTNP
;
A
#
# COMPACT_ATOMS: atom_id res chain seq x y z
N MET A 1 11.21 -7.13 10.85
CA MET A 1 12.51 -7.37 11.52
C MET A 1 12.59 -6.83 12.95
N LYS A 2 12.15 -5.57 13.26
CA LYS A 2 12.12 -5.06 14.65
C LYS A 2 11.12 -5.76 15.59
N GLN A 3 9.99 -6.27 15.09
CA GLN A 3 8.98 -6.95 15.91
C GLN A 3 9.43 -8.31 16.47
N LEU A 4 10.25 -9.07 15.74
CA LEU A 4 10.86 -10.30 16.28
C LEU A 4 11.90 -10.01 17.39
N LEU A 5 12.50 -8.83 17.39
CA LEU A 5 13.47 -8.40 18.42
C LEU A 5 12.80 -8.17 19.79
N LEU A 6 11.57 -7.70 19.82
CA LEU A 6 10.81 -7.50 21.08
C LEU A 6 10.36 -8.84 21.70
N THR A 7 10.12 -9.87 20.89
CA THR A 7 9.66 -11.17 21.41
C THR A 7 10.72 -11.94 22.19
N CYS A 8 11.98 -11.91 21.76
CA CYS A 8 13.05 -12.57 22.53
C CYS A 8 13.35 -11.84 23.85
N LEU A 9 13.27 -10.51 23.89
CA LEU A 9 13.50 -9.74 25.14
C LEU A 9 12.36 -9.90 26.14
N SER A 10 11.11 -9.98 25.69
CA SER A 10 9.95 -10.18 26.59
C SER A 10 9.95 -11.55 27.25
N VAL A 11 10.38 -12.60 26.53
CA VAL A 11 10.49 -13.96 27.09
C VAL A 11 11.58 -14.05 28.15
N VAL A 12 12.73 -13.39 27.97
CA VAL A 12 13.80 -13.39 28.98
C VAL A 12 13.39 -12.67 30.27
N CYS A 13 12.65 -11.54 30.18
CA CYS A 13 12.17 -10.82 31.34
C CYS A 13 11.01 -11.53 32.08
N CYS A 14 10.13 -12.25 31.37
CA CYS A 14 8.99 -12.96 32.00
C CYS A 14 9.38 -14.27 32.69
N LEU A 15 10.51 -14.88 32.33
CA LEU A 15 10.98 -16.14 32.95
C LEU A 15 11.61 -15.98 34.34
N GLN A 16 11.70 -14.76 34.87
CA GLN A 16 12.27 -14.49 36.20
C GLN A 16 11.27 -14.45 37.36
N THR A 17 9.96 -14.59 37.14
CA THR A 17 8.98 -14.47 38.23
C THR A 17 8.11 -15.70 38.37
N ILE A 18 8.19 -16.28 39.50
CA ILE A 18 7.38 -17.27 40.26
C ILE A 18 8.09 -18.61 40.44
N ALA A 19 8.70 -18.74 41.60
CA ALA A 19 9.38 -19.94 42.08
C ALA A 19 8.39 -21.07 42.41
N GLN A 20 8.21 -21.99 41.47
CA GLN A 20 8.09 -23.39 41.84
C GLN A 20 9.50 -23.96 41.80
N ASN A 21 9.89 -24.85 42.76
CA ASN A 21 11.22 -25.46 42.90
C ASN A 21 11.70 -26.26 41.66
N ILE A 22 11.73 -25.61 40.49
CA ILE A 22 12.24 -26.19 39.26
C ILE A 22 13.69 -25.76 39.11
N LYS A 23 14.62 -26.69 39.28
CA LYS A 23 16.02 -26.43 39.10
C LYS A 23 16.32 -26.39 37.59
N ARG A 24 16.49 -25.20 37.04
CA ARG A 24 16.94 -24.97 35.67
C ARG A 24 18.47 -25.16 35.58
N PRO A 25 19.01 -25.40 34.37
CA PRO A 25 20.45 -25.57 34.21
C PRO A 25 21.27 -24.34 34.64
N GLU A 26 22.36 -24.57 35.34
CA GLU A 26 23.33 -23.55 35.74
C GLU A 26 24.73 -23.86 35.16
N THR A 27 24.77 -24.62 34.06
CA THR A 27 26.02 -24.93 33.39
C THR A 27 26.63 -23.67 32.78
N TYR A 28 27.96 -23.61 32.70
CA TYR A 28 28.66 -22.46 32.16
C TYR A 28 28.19 -22.09 30.76
N ASN A 29 28.08 -23.07 29.86
CA ASN A 29 27.70 -22.85 28.47
C ASN A 29 26.22 -22.39 28.36
N TYR A 30 25.30 -22.92 29.17
CA TYR A 30 23.90 -22.47 29.20
C TYR A 30 23.77 -21.01 29.64
N LEU A 31 24.47 -20.62 30.72
CA LEU A 31 24.45 -19.24 31.22
C LEU A 31 25.09 -18.27 30.22
N ARG A 32 26.21 -18.62 29.61
CA ARG A 32 26.90 -17.81 28.59
C ARG A 32 26.02 -17.66 27.34
N GLY A 33 25.27 -18.69 26.93
CA GLY A 33 24.28 -18.62 25.84
C GLY A 33 23.24 -17.60 26.13
N HIS A 34 22.68 -17.55 27.34
CA HIS A 34 21.71 -16.55 27.77
C HIS A 34 22.29 -15.12 27.80
N GLU A 35 23.49 -14.94 28.29
CA GLU A 35 24.19 -13.64 28.25
C GLU A 35 24.36 -13.16 26.81
N ALA A 36 24.78 -14.03 25.91
CA ALA A 36 24.99 -13.72 24.49
C ALA A 36 23.64 -13.33 23.81
N ILE A 37 22.50 -13.97 24.18
CA ILE A 37 21.17 -13.54 23.71
C ILE A 37 20.86 -12.11 24.18
N GLN A 38 21.13 -11.78 25.44
CA GLN A 38 20.90 -10.43 25.98
C GLN A 38 21.75 -9.37 25.27
N GLU A 39 22.97 -9.75 24.87
CA GLU A 39 23.89 -8.92 24.09
C GLU A 39 23.58 -8.92 22.58
N GLN A 40 22.53 -9.62 22.13
CA GLN A 40 22.14 -9.80 20.73
C GLN A 40 23.21 -10.50 19.86
N LYS A 41 24.14 -11.26 20.47
CA LYS A 41 25.16 -12.05 19.82
C LYS A 41 24.63 -13.46 19.54
N TYR A 42 23.79 -13.56 18.54
CA TYR A 42 23.01 -14.79 18.30
C TYR A 42 23.84 -15.98 17.84
N GLU A 43 24.89 -15.75 17.07
CA GLU A 43 25.84 -16.79 16.65
C GLU A 43 26.61 -17.34 17.84
N ASP A 44 27.16 -16.46 18.70
CA ASP A 44 27.84 -16.87 19.95
C ASP A 44 26.86 -17.64 20.86
N ALA A 45 25.61 -17.18 20.97
CA ALA A 45 24.58 -17.87 21.76
C ALA A 45 24.34 -19.28 21.26
N LEU A 46 24.19 -19.45 19.93
CA LEU A 46 23.99 -20.76 19.30
C LEU A 46 25.19 -21.69 19.57
N ASP A 47 26.42 -21.17 19.50
CA ASP A 47 27.60 -21.91 19.79
C ASP A 47 27.69 -22.38 21.25
N TYR A 48 27.35 -21.50 22.20
CA TYR A 48 27.31 -21.86 23.63
C TYR A 48 26.22 -22.93 23.90
N PHE A 49 25.01 -22.78 23.38
CA PHE A 49 24.00 -23.81 23.56
C PHE A 49 24.34 -25.13 22.88
N ASN A 50 24.99 -25.11 21.72
CA ASN A 50 25.51 -26.33 21.08
C ASN A 50 26.58 -27.03 21.92
N LYS A 51 27.52 -26.31 22.54
CA LYS A 51 28.48 -26.85 23.48
C LYS A 51 27.80 -27.44 24.72
N ASP A 52 26.79 -26.75 25.24
CA ASP A 52 26.03 -27.24 26.40
C ASP A 52 25.34 -28.59 26.11
N VAL A 53 24.70 -28.76 24.93
CA VAL A 53 24.06 -30.03 24.59
C VAL A 53 25.08 -31.14 24.23
N GLN A 54 26.32 -30.81 23.84
CA GLN A 54 27.36 -31.80 23.68
C GLN A 54 27.80 -32.37 25.05
N GLU A 55 27.93 -31.52 26.08
CA GLU A 55 28.24 -31.89 27.45
C GLU A 55 27.03 -32.51 28.17
N ASN A 56 25.85 -32.01 27.88
CA ASN A 56 24.60 -32.38 28.51
C ASN A 56 23.52 -32.78 27.47
N PRO A 57 23.60 -33.96 26.84
CA PRO A 57 22.74 -34.34 25.68
C PRO A 57 21.23 -34.43 25.96
N LYS A 58 20.82 -34.29 27.20
CA LYS A 58 19.41 -34.29 27.62
C LYS A 58 18.95 -32.93 28.17
N ASN A 59 19.73 -31.87 27.93
CA ASN A 59 19.31 -30.53 28.33
C ASN A 59 18.27 -29.95 27.37
N GLY A 60 16.98 -30.22 27.67
CA GLY A 60 15.85 -29.69 26.88
C GLY A 60 15.81 -28.16 26.81
N TYR A 61 16.33 -27.47 27.81
CA TYR A 61 16.37 -26.00 27.85
C TYR A 61 17.30 -25.41 26.77
N SER A 62 18.49 -25.98 26.61
CA SER A 62 19.40 -25.54 25.54
C SER A 62 18.88 -25.87 24.15
N PHE A 63 18.19 -27.01 24.00
CA PHE A 63 17.57 -27.40 22.75
C PHE A 63 16.46 -26.41 22.31
N VAL A 64 15.64 -25.87 23.23
CA VAL A 64 14.63 -24.85 22.87
C VAL A 64 15.31 -23.61 22.28
N TRP A 65 16.40 -23.13 22.90
CA TRP A 65 17.12 -21.97 22.40
C TRP A 65 17.83 -22.24 21.07
N ILE A 66 18.41 -23.42 20.88
CA ILE A 66 18.97 -23.84 19.59
C ILE A 66 17.86 -23.81 18.51
N ALA A 67 16.67 -24.32 18.81
CA ALA A 67 15.56 -24.32 17.88
C ALA A 67 15.15 -22.89 17.51
N SER A 68 14.95 -22.03 18.51
CA SER A 68 14.56 -20.64 18.31
C SER A 68 15.60 -19.86 17.48
N LEU A 69 16.89 -20.04 17.77
CA LEU A 69 17.97 -19.39 17.02
C LEU A 69 18.08 -19.90 15.59
N ARG A 70 17.92 -21.21 15.36
CA ARG A 70 17.93 -21.79 14.01
C ARG A 70 16.69 -21.42 13.19
N THR A 71 15.52 -21.25 13.83
CA THR A 71 14.33 -20.71 13.17
C THR A 71 14.61 -19.31 12.66
N ARG A 72 15.33 -18.50 13.46
CA ARG A 72 15.74 -17.16 13.06
C ARG A 72 16.71 -17.15 11.85
N SER A 73 17.56 -18.16 11.74
CA SER A 73 18.51 -18.35 10.64
C SER A 73 17.90 -19.15 9.47
N GLU A 74 16.59 -19.36 9.47
CA GLU A 74 15.84 -20.09 8.44
C GLU A 74 16.25 -21.56 8.26
N GLU A 75 16.98 -22.11 9.25
CA GLU A 75 17.39 -23.53 9.25
C GLU A 75 16.26 -24.43 9.79
N TYR A 76 15.08 -24.37 9.21
CA TYR A 76 13.84 -24.97 9.76
C TYR A 76 13.92 -26.47 10.03
N GLY A 77 14.56 -27.26 9.16
CA GLY A 77 14.72 -28.70 9.38
C GLY A 77 15.56 -29.05 10.61
N ARG A 78 16.64 -28.29 10.84
CA ARG A 78 17.49 -28.44 12.03
C ARG A 78 16.81 -27.88 13.28
N ALA A 79 16.04 -26.80 13.13
CA ALA A 79 15.25 -26.20 14.20
C ALA A 79 14.18 -27.20 14.69
N LEU A 80 13.48 -27.87 13.76
CA LEU A 80 12.48 -28.89 14.11
C LEU A 80 13.08 -30.04 14.89
N THR A 81 14.24 -30.55 14.47
CA THR A 81 14.96 -31.61 15.18
C THR A 81 15.31 -31.17 16.63
N ALA A 82 15.78 -29.95 16.80
CA ALA A 82 16.14 -29.42 18.11
C ALA A 82 14.91 -29.24 19.02
N VAL A 83 13.81 -28.68 18.51
CA VAL A 83 12.62 -28.47 19.36
C VAL A 83 11.93 -29.77 19.75
N ASP A 84 11.96 -30.81 18.92
CA ASP A 84 11.46 -32.14 19.27
C ASP A 84 12.28 -32.76 20.41
N LEU A 85 13.61 -32.61 20.39
CA LEU A 85 14.48 -33.00 21.51
C LEU A 85 14.20 -32.15 22.76
N ALA A 86 13.91 -30.86 22.60
CA ALA A 86 13.52 -30.00 23.71
C ALA A 86 12.24 -30.51 24.38
N ILE A 87 11.16 -30.73 23.63
CA ILE A 87 9.88 -31.23 24.16
C ILE A 87 10.06 -32.60 24.81
N LYS A 88 10.93 -33.45 24.25
CA LYS A 88 11.23 -34.77 24.82
C LYS A 88 11.93 -34.69 26.16
N TYR A 89 12.85 -33.76 26.37
CA TYR A 89 13.74 -33.72 27.55
C TYR A 89 13.35 -32.64 28.58
N LEU A 90 12.51 -31.67 28.22
CA LEU A 90 12.00 -30.69 29.19
C LEU A 90 11.20 -31.37 30.31
N PRO A 91 11.36 -30.94 31.57
CA PRO A 91 10.51 -31.40 32.65
C PRO A 91 9.05 -30.94 32.41
N LYS A 92 8.12 -31.88 32.35
CA LYS A 92 6.66 -31.59 32.13
C LYS A 92 6.08 -30.58 33.10
N LYS A 93 6.67 -30.44 34.30
CA LYS A 93 6.27 -29.46 35.31
C LYS A 93 6.73 -28.04 35.02
N ASP A 94 7.75 -27.86 34.17
CA ASP A 94 8.20 -26.53 33.70
C ASP A 94 7.33 -26.08 32.52
N VAL A 95 6.12 -25.63 32.87
CA VAL A 95 5.11 -25.19 31.87
C VAL A 95 5.59 -24.00 31.05
N ASP A 96 6.51 -23.17 31.61
CA ASP A 96 7.05 -22.01 30.89
C ASP A 96 7.87 -22.43 29.69
N TYR A 97 8.87 -23.28 29.89
CA TYR A 97 9.70 -23.76 28.80
C TYR A 97 8.99 -24.74 27.88
N THR A 98 8.04 -25.53 28.43
CA THR A 98 7.24 -26.44 27.60
C THR A 98 6.30 -25.66 26.68
N SER A 99 5.64 -24.60 27.19
CA SER A 99 4.84 -23.70 26.36
C SER A 99 5.69 -23.01 25.29
N PHE A 100 6.86 -22.47 25.67
CA PHE A 100 7.78 -21.84 24.74
C PHE A 100 8.26 -22.83 23.65
N ALA A 101 8.56 -24.07 23.99
CA ALA A 101 8.94 -25.10 23.01
C ALA A 101 7.80 -25.41 22.01
N HIS A 102 6.55 -25.50 22.49
CA HIS A 102 5.40 -25.69 21.60
C HIS A 102 5.17 -24.46 20.70
N THR A 103 5.26 -23.24 21.23
CA THR A 103 5.16 -22.02 20.40
C THR A 103 6.23 -22.02 19.32
N THR A 104 7.50 -22.27 19.70
CA THR A 104 8.61 -22.34 18.72
C THR A 104 8.40 -23.40 17.66
N ARG A 105 7.86 -24.59 18.03
CA ARG A 105 7.55 -25.64 17.05
C ARG A 105 6.40 -25.26 16.14
N GLY A 106 5.40 -24.57 16.68
CA GLY A 106 4.30 -23.97 15.90
C GLY A 106 4.83 -23.01 14.83
N ASP A 107 5.74 -22.09 15.22
CA ASP A 107 6.40 -21.17 14.28
C ASP A 107 7.17 -21.93 13.19
N ILE A 108 7.94 -22.97 13.55
CA ILE A 108 8.66 -23.79 12.59
C ILE A 108 7.72 -24.48 11.61
N TYR A 109 6.61 -25.09 12.10
CA TYR A 109 5.63 -25.73 11.23
C TYR A 109 4.96 -24.73 10.29
N LEU A 110 4.69 -23.50 10.75
CA LEU A 110 4.13 -22.45 9.91
C LEU A 110 5.06 -22.12 8.73
N HIS A 111 6.36 -21.95 9.00
CA HIS A 111 7.37 -21.71 7.97
C HIS A 111 7.55 -22.91 7.01
N LEU A 112 7.29 -24.12 7.47
CA LEU A 112 7.30 -25.35 6.64
C LEU A 112 5.97 -25.58 5.91
N GLY A 113 4.98 -24.67 6.02
CA GLY A 113 3.67 -24.77 5.37
C GLY A 113 2.68 -25.71 6.08
N ASP A 114 3.04 -26.31 7.23
CA ASP A 114 2.14 -27.23 7.97
C ASP A 114 1.29 -26.47 9.01
N THR A 115 0.31 -25.73 8.51
CA THR A 115 -0.57 -24.91 9.35
C THR A 115 -1.38 -25.72 10.36
N ILE A 116 -1.69 -26.99 10.06
CA ILE A 116 -2.45 -27.87 10.96
C ILE A 116 -1.63 -28.18 12.21
N LYS A 117 -0.35 -28.55 12.04
CA LYS A 117 0.54 -28.82 13.17
C LYS A 117 0.87 -27.54 13.94
N ALA A 118 1.04 -26.40 13.24
CA ALA A 118 1.24 -25.10 13.88
C ALA A 118 0.08 -24.76 14.83
N LEU A 119 -1.17 -24.82 14.36
CA LEU A 119 -2.36 -24.60 15.18
C LEU A 119 -2.48 -25.55 16.39
N SER A 120 -2.08 -26.81 16.19
CA SER A 120 -2.05 -27.80 17.27
C SER A 120 -1.05 -27.40 18.38
N ASP A 121 0.15 -26.98 18.00
CA ASP A 121 1.18 -26.60 18.94
C ASP A 121 0.84 -25.28 19.66
N TYR A 122 0.32 -24.26 18.98
CA TYR A 122 -0.16 -23.04 19.64
C TYR A 122 -1.29 -23.33 20.61
N THR A 123 -2.20 -24.26 20.26
CA THR A 123 -3.28 -24.69 21.17
C THR A 123 -2.73 -25.36 22.41
N GLU A 124 -1.70 -26.20 22.28
CA GLU A 124 -1.06 -26.85 23.44
C GLU A 124 -0.29 -25.81 24.29
N ALA A 125 0.39 -24.86 23.68
CA ALA A 125 1.04 -23.76 24.39
C ALA A 125 0.03 -22.95 25.23
N ILE A 126 -1.12 -22.61 24.64
CA ILE A 126 -2.23 -21.95 25.34
C ILE A 126 -2.78 -22.78 26.49
N ARG A 127 -2.94 -24.10 26.29
CA ARG A 127 -3.40 -25.01 27.34
C ARG A 127 -2.44 -25.04 28.53
N LEU A 128 -1.14 -24.98 28.25
CA LEU A 128 -0.08 -24.95 29.27
C LEU A 128 -0.03 -23.61 30.01
N LYS A 129 -0.16 -22.50 29.26
CA LYS A 129 -0.08 -21.12 29.79
C LYS A 129 -1.23 -20.26 29.27
N PRO A 130 -2.45 -20.40 29.81
CA PRO A 130 -3.63 -19.70 29.28
C PRO A 130 -3.60 -18.17 29.50
N ASN A 131 -2.66 -17.65 30.26
CA ASN A 131 -2.50 -16.22 30.53
C ASN A 131 -1.34 -15.59 29.72
N GLU A 132 -0.71 -16.32 28.82
CA GLU A 132 0.33 -15.81 27.93
C GLU A 132 -0.29 -15.37 26.61
N THR A 133 -0.02 -14.12 26.18
CA THR A 133 -0.68 -13.54 24.98
C THR A 133 -0.06 -14.00 23.68
N LYS A 134 1.25 -14.32 23.66
CA LYS A 134 1.96 -14.66 22.41
C LYS A 134 1.38 -15.84 21.63
N PRO A 135 1.08 -17.00 22.24
CA PRO A 135 0.48 -18.12 21.50
C PRO A 135 -0.93 -17.82 20.95
N TYR A 136 -1.68 -16.91 21.60
CA TYR A 136 -2.96 -16.44 21.05
C TYR A 136 -2.74 -15.56 19.82
N GLU A 137 -1.77 -14.64 19.86
CA GLU A 137 -1.40 -13.78 18.73
C GLU A 137 -1.02 -14.63 17.51
N ASP A 138 -0.10 -15.59 17.70
CA ASP A 138 0.39 -16.44 16.62
C ASP A 138 -0.75 -17.29 16.02
N ARG A 139 -1.60 -17.88 16.87
CA ARG A 139 -2.76 -18.64 16.40
C ARG A 139 -3.80 -17.78 15.70
N ALA A 140 -4.06 -16.58 16.21
CA ALA A 140 -4.96 -15.62 15.59
C ALA A 140 -4.47 -15.18 14.20
N GLN A 141 -3.15 -15.00 14.03
CA GLN A 141 -2.56 -14.67 12.74
C GLN A 141 -2.77 -15.81 11.71
N VAL A 142 -2.60 -17.08 12.12
CA VAL A 142 -2.88 -18.22 11.23
C VAL A 142 -4.35 -18.27 10.84
N TYR A 143 -5.27 -18.03 11.78
CA TYR A 143 -6.71 -17.97 11.46
C TYR A 143 -7.03 -16.80 10.52
N TYR A 144 -6.38 -15.65 10.68
CA TYR A 144 -6.51 -14.52 9.74
C TYR A 144 -6.11 -14.91 8.32
N GLU A 145 -4.97 -15.57 8.15
CA GLU A 145 -4.45 -16.01 6.84
C GLU A 145 -5.34 -17.06 6.19
N GLN A 146 -6.05 -17.88 7.00
CA GLN A 146 -7.06 -18.83 6.53
C GLN A 146 -8.43 -18.20 6.25
N GLY A 147 -8.61 -16.89 6.50
CA GLY A 147 -9.89 -16.19 6.38
C GLY A 147 -10.88 -16.52 7.52
N ASP A 148 -10.45 -17.23 8.57
CA ASP A 148 -11.30 -17.51 9.73
C ASP A 148 -11.22 -16.37 10.75
N TYR A 149 -11.79 -15.25 10.36
CA TYR A 149 -11.79 -14.04 11.17
C TYR A 149 -12.52 -14.22 12.51
N ALA A 150 -13.46 -15.15 12.58
CA ALA A 150 -14.21 -15.40 13.82
C ALA A 150 -13.32 -16.01 14.91
N ARG A 151 -12.50 -17.02 14.57
CA ARG A 151 -11.53 -17.62 15.50
C ARG A 151 -10.38 -16.67 15.80
N SER A 152 -9.89 -15.95 14.78
CA SER A 152 -8.89 -14.90 14.94
C SER A 152 -9.34 -13.83 15.95
N ASP A 153 -10.55 -13.30 15.81
CA ASP A 153 -11.16 -12.34 16.74
C ASP A 153 -11.28 -12.88 18.16
N ALA A 154 -11.63 -14.16 18.32
CA ALA A 154 -11.77 -14.76 19.65
C ALA A 154 -10.43 -14.77 20.40
N ASP A 155 -9.33 -15.08 19.71
CA ASP A 155 -7.99 -15.06 20.29
C ASP A 155 -7.53 -13.63 20.59
N TYR A 156 -7.74 -12.65 19.71
CA TYR A 156 -7.41 -11.25 19.98
C TYR A 156 -8.24 -10.68 21.13
N ARG A 157 -9.52 -11.02 21.25
CA ARG A 157 -10.34 -10.63 22.44
C ARG A 157 -9.78 -11.22 23.72
N LYS A 158 -9.27 -12.46 23.68
CA LYS A 158 -8.62 -13.06 24.83
C LYS A 158 -7.32 -12.33 25.19
N MET A 159 -6.55 -11.87 24.22
CA MET A 159 -5.38 -11.01 24.48
C MET A 159 -5.78 -9.71 25.18
N ILE A 160 -6.84 -9.05 24.70
CA ILE A 160 -7.37 -7.82 25.32
C ILE A 160 -7.84 -8.07 26.75
N GLU A 161 -8.52 -9.20 27.01
CA GLU A 161 -8.92 -9.60 28.36
C GLU A 161 -7.72 -9.76 29.29
N LEU A 162 -6.64 -10.39 28.78
CA LEU A 162 -5.41 -10.63 29.55
C LEU A 162 -4.59 -9.35 29.75
N LYS A 163 -4.52 -8.49 28.74
CA LYS A 163 -3.75 -7.24 28.74
C LYS A 163 -4.52 -6.12 28.06
N PRO A 164 -5.44 -5.43 28.76
CA PRO A 164 -6.28 -4.38 28.15
C PRO A 164 -5.51 -3.17 27.58
N GLY A 165 -4.27 -2.95 28.00
CA GLY A 165 -3.39 -1.89 27.49
C GLY A 165 -2.49 -2.31 26.34
N ASP A 166 -2.55 -3.56 25.89
CA ASP A 166 -1.76 -4.06 24.77
C ASP A 166 -2.48 -3.74 23.45
N VAL A 167 -1.80 -2.99 22.58
CA VAL A 167 -2.35 -2.53 21.28
C VAL A 167 -2.59 -3.68 20.31
N MET A 168 -1.86 -4.81 20.43
CA MET A 168 -1.86 -5.88 19.42
C MET A 168 -3.23 -6.56 19.28
N GLY A 169 -3.96 -6.75 20.36
CA GLY A 169 -5.30 -7.33 20.31
C GLY A 169 -6.29 -6.45 19.53
N TYR A 170 -6.27 -5.14 19.77
CA TYR A 170 -7.11 -4.18 19.05
C TYR A 170 -6.70 -4.04 17.59
N MET A 171 -5.39 -4.02 17.30
CA MET A 171 -4.86 -4.04 15.94
C MET A 171 -5.33 -5.26 15.16
N GLY A 172 -5.28 -6.44 15.77
CA GLY A 172 -5.72 -7.68 15.15
C GLY A 172 -7.21 -7.66 14.80
N ILE A 173 -8.09 -7.27 15.74
CA ILE A 173 -9.54 -7.15 15.46
C ILE A 173 -9.80 -6.09 14.38
N GLY A 174 -9.09 -4.97 14.39
CA GLY A 174 -9.20 -3.92 13.37
C GLY A 174 -8.80 -4.44 11.98
N ARG A 175 -7.70 -5.20 11.88
CA ARG A 175 -7.27 -5.84 10.63
C ARG A 175 -8.27 -6.88 10.12
N ASN A 176 -8.82 -7.71 11.00
CA ASN A 176 -9.88 -8.66 10.67
C ASN A 176 -11.12 -7.94 10.11
N ALA A 177 -11.48 -6.80 10.71
CA ALA A 177 -12.60 -5.98 10.24
C ALA A 177 -12.31 -5.34 8.87
N ASN A 178 -11.07 -4.86 8.61
CA ASN A 178 -10.66 -4.37 7.29
C ASN A 178 -10.78 -5.46 6.23
N ALA A 179 -10.27 -6.66 6.51
CA ALA A 179 -10.32 -7.79 5.58
C ALA A 179 -11.77 -8.22 5.25
N GLN A 180 -12.71 -7.92 6.12
CA GLN A 180 -14.15 -8.15 5.93
C GLN A 180 -14.90 -6.91 5.41
N GLU A 181 -14.19 -5.86 5.03
CA GLU A 181 -14.76 -4.56 4.59
C GLU A 181 -15.67 -3.89 5.64
N GLN A 182 -15.52 -4.27 6.90
CA GLN A 182 -16.26 -3.68 8.02
C GLN A 182 -15.56 -2.39 8.50
N TRP A 183 -15.39 -1.44 7.58
CA TRP A 183 -14.56 -0.26 7.73
C TRP A 183 -14.82 0.54 9.01
N VAL A 184 -16.11 0.75 9.36
CA VAL A 184 -16.49 1.51 10.56
C VAL A 184 -16.06 0.78 11.84
N ASN A 185 -16.18 -0.55 11.88
CA ASN A 185 -15.74 -1.35 13.01
C ASN A 185 -14.21 -1.31 13.13
N ALA A 186 -13.50 -1.39 12.01
CA ALA A 186 -12.04 -1.29 11.95
C ALA A 186 -11.55 0.05 12.51
N ILE A 187 -12.09 1.17 12.03
CA ILE A 187 -11.77 2.52 12.52
C ILE A 187 -11.94 2.61 14.03
N LYS A 188 -13.01 2.06 14.59
CA LYS A 188 -13.27 2.08 16.02
C LYS A 188 -12.16 1.39 16.84
N GLN A 189 -11.63 0.27 16.34
CA GLN A 189 -10.53 -0.44 16.98
C GLN A 189 -9.22 0.37 16.87
N PHE A 190 -8.94 0.91 15.69
CA PHE A 190 -7.75 1.71 15.46
C PHE A 190 -7.77 3.04 16.24
N ASP A 191 -8.94 3.68 16.39
CA ASP A 191 -9.10 4.86 17.25
C ASP A 191 -8.74 4.57 18.70
N TYR A 192 -9.03 3.34 19.17
CA TYR A 192 -8.64 2.93 20.50
C TYR A 192 -7.12 2.71 20.62
N VAL A 193 -6.50 2.11 19.60
CA VAL A 193 -5.03 1.98 19.53
C VAL A 193 -4.35 3.34 19.56
N VAL A 194 -4.82 4.31 18.75
CA VAL A 194 -4.28 5.70 18.76
C VAL A 194 -4.38 6.35 20.14
N LYS A 195 -5.43 6.06 20.92
CA LYS A 195 -5.55 6.57 22.29
C LYS A 195 -4.57 5.90 23.26
N LEU A 196 -4.22 4.64 23.04
CA LEU A 196 -3.25 3.91 23.86
C LEU A 196 -1.81 4.27 23.52
N ASP A 197 -1.51 4.37 22.22
CA ASP A 197 -0.20 4.72 21.68
C ASP A 197 -0.35 5.51 20.37
N ASN A 198 -0.19 6.81 20.45
CA ASN A 198 -0.28 7.69 19.29
C ASN A 198 1.01 7.75 18.45
N ASN A 199 2.04 7.02 18.85
CA ASN A 199 3.31 6.92 18.11
C ASN A 199 3.47 5.57 17.38
N TYR A 200 2.42 4.76 17.35
CA TYR A 200 2.39 3.48 16.64
C TYR A 200 1.96 3.70 15.18
N SER A 201 2.94 3.92 14.27
CA SER A 201 2.71 4.34 12.87
C SER A 201 1.75 3.45 12.10
N SER A 202 1.89 2.12 12.26
CA SER A 202 1.07 1.16 11.52
C SER A 202 -0.44 1.30 11.78
N VAL A 203 -0.87 1.84 12.94
CA VAL A 203 -2.30 2.04 13.20
C VAL A 203 -2.90 3.06 12.24
N TYR A 204 -2.15 4.12 11.93
CA TYR A 204 -2.60 5.14 10.99
C TYR A 204 -2.72 4.56 9.58
N SER A 205 -1.76 3.75 9.13
CA SER A 205 -1.83 3.09 7.82
C SER A 205 -3.05 2.18 7.68
N PHE A 206 -3.35 1.37 8.70
CA PHE A 206 -4.52 0.50 8.68
C PHE A 206 -5.84 1.27 8.79
N ARG A 207 -5.87 2.39 9.56
CA ARG A 207 -7.04 3.25 9.65
C ARG A 207 -7.25 4.04 8.36
N ALA A 208 -6.18 4.50 7.70
CA ALA A 208 -6.23 5.11 6.38
C ALA A 208 -6.85 4.17 5.34
N GLU A 209 -6.50 2.89 5.34
CA GLU A 209 -7.11 1.87 4.49
C GLU A 209 -8.63 1.79 4.70
N SER A 210 -9.08 1.80 5.97
CA SER A 210 -10.50 1.83 6.30
C SER A 210 -11.20 3.11 5.79
N TYR A 211 -10.54 4.27 5.92
CA TYR A 211 -11.07 5.53 5.39
C TYR A 211 -11.12 5.53 3.86
N ILE A 212 -10.16 4.92 3.18
CA ILE A 212 -10.18 4.74 1.71
C ILE A 212 -11.39 3.88 1.32
N GLY A 213 -11.62 2.76 1.99
CA GLY A 213 -12.79 1.91 1.76
C GLY A 213 -14.13 2.66 1.91
N LEU A 214 -14.18 3.65 2.80
CA LEU A 214 -15.33 4.55 2.97
C LEU A 214 -15.32 5.77 2.03
N LYS A 215 -14.32 5.90 1.14
CA LYS A 215 -14.08 7.07 0.27
C LYS A 215 -13.92 8.39 1.05
N LYS A 216 -13.45 8.31 2.29
CA LYS A 216 -13.12 9.44 3.16
C LYS A 216 -11.65 9.83 2.96
N TYR A 217 -11.34 10.33 1.76
CA TYR A 217 -9.96 10.59 1.36
C TYR A 217 -9.26 11.66 2.20
N SER A 218 -9.99 12.63 2.76
CA SER A 218 -9.38 13.64 3.63
C SER A 218 -8.77 13.02 4.88
N GLU A 219 -9.55 12.21 5.58
CA GLU A 219 -9.14 11.51 6.79
C GLU A 219 -8.06 10.48 6.50
N ALA A 220 -8.18 9.77 5.38
CA ALA A 220 -7.17 8.82 4.91
C ALA A 220 -5.81 9.49 4.69
N ILE A 221 -5.78 10.66 4.03
CA ILE A 221 -4.54 11.39 3.77
C ILE A 221 -3.93 11.93 5.06
N ASP A 222 -4.75 12.37 6.03
CA ASP A 222 -4.22 12.81 7.33
C ASP A 222 -3.54 11.66 8.06
N ASP A 223 -4.12 10.47 8.04
CA ASP A 223 -3.52 9.27 8.62
C ASP A 223 -2.27 8.81 7.86
N ILE A 224 -2.29 8.82 6.52
CA ILE A 224 -1.10 8.53 5.70
C ILE A 224 0.05 9.47 6.08
N ILE A 225 -0.21 10.77 6.17
CA ILE A 225 0.79 11.77 6.55
C ILE A 225 1.29 11.51 7.97
N ALA A 226 0.42 11.18 8.91
CA ALA A 226 0.81 10.87 10.29
C ALA A 226 1.75 9.65 10.34
N ALA A 227 1.43 8.57 9.61
CA ALA A 227 2.28 7.39 9.55
C ALA A 227 3.65 7.69 8.91
N LEU A 228 3.67 8.49 7.84
CA LEU A 228 4.92 8.90 7.18
C LEU A 228 5.80 9.78 8.07
N ILE A 229 5.21 10.63 8.92
CA ILE A 229 5.94 11.47 9.88
C ILE A 229 6.60 10.63 10.97
N ILE A 230 5.91 9.61 11.48
CA ILE A 230 6.38 8.83 12.64
C ILE A 230 7.62 8.03 12.28
N ASP A 231 7.59 7.25 11.20
CA ASP A 231 8.72 6.38 10.83
C ASP A 231 8.85 6.10 9.32
N GLY A 232 8.11 6.82 8.47
CA GLY A 232 8.11 6.58 7.03
C GLY A 232 7.41 5.26 6.65
N ASP A 233 6.32 4.90 7.31
CA ASP A 233 5.60 3.63 7.16
C ASP A 233 5.38 3.25 5.69
N GLN A 234 5.85 2.06 5.31
CA GLN A 234 5.82 1.59 3.93
C GLN A 234 4.39 1.40 3.40
N LYS A 235 3.46 0.93 4.24
CA LYS A 235 2.05 0.78 3.85
C LYS A 235 1.42 2.14 3.56
N ALA A 236 1.70 3.16 4.38
CA ALA A 236 1.25 4.53 4.13
C ALA A 236 1.77 5.06 2.80
N TYR A 237 3.04 4.79 2.47
CA TYR A 237 3.63 5.16 1.19
C TYR A 237 2.91 4.50 0.00
N TYR A 238 2.55 3.21 0.09
CA TYR A 238 1.77 2.54 -0.95
C TYR A 238 0.34 3.07 -1.04
N LEU A 239 -0.33 3.29 0.09
CA LEU A 239 -1.68 3.86 0.11
C LEU A 239 -1.70 5.26 -0.51
N MET A 240 -0.68 6.08 -0.23
CA MET A 240 -0.52 7.40 -0.87
C MET A 240 -0.51 7.31 -2.39
N GLN A 241 0.21 6.35 -2.95
CA GLN A 241 0.27 6.15 -4.40
C GLN A 241 -1.06 5.66 -4.98
N ASN A 242 -1.74 4.76 -4.27
CA ASN A 242 -2.98 4.14 -4.74
C ASN A 242 -4.16 5.11 -4.81
N ILE A 243 -4.19 6.13 -3.94
CA ILE A 243 -5.28 7.12 -3.95
C ILE A 243 -5.05 8.32 -4.88
N VAL A 244 -3.94 8.33 -5.64
CA VAL A 244 -3.59 9.46 -6.52
C VAL A 244 -4.69 9.75 -7.54
N ASP A 245 -5.30 8.72 -8.13
CA ASP A 245 -6.33 8.91 -9.13
C ASP A 245 -7.63 9.45 -8.54
N ASP A 246 -7.98 9.02 -7.34
CA ASP A 246 -9.22 9.42 -6.67
C ASP A 246 -9.13 10.77 -5.95
N ALA A 247 -7.95 11.12 -5.42
CA ALA A 247 -7.80 12.24 -4.50
C ALA A 247 -6.59 13.15 -4.77
N PHE A 248 -6.09 13.20 -6.01
CA PHE A 248 -4.87 13.93 -6.39
C PHE A 248 -4.81 15.36 -5.83
N ALA A 249 -5.84 16.19 -6.11
CA ALA A 249 -5.85 17.59 -5.73
C ALA A 249 -5.76 17.78 -4.21
N LEU A 250 -6.45 16.94 -3.45
CA LEU A 250 -6.46 16.99 -1.99
C LEU A 250 -5.12 16.51 -1.43
N LEU A 251 -4.59 15.40 -1.96
CA LEU A 251 -3.31 14.83 -1.57
C LEU A 251 -2.17 15.81 -1.83
N LYS A 252 -2.11 16.37 -3.06
CA LYS A 252 -1.15 17.41 -3.43
C LYS A 252 -1.20 18.58 -2.43
N THR A 253 -2.37 19.11 -2.16
CA THR A 253 -2.55 20.26 -1.26
C THR A 253 -1.99 19.96 0.13
N LYS A 254 -2.33 18.81 0.72
CA LYS A 254 -1.84 18.44 2.05
C LYS A 254 -0.33 18.19 2.07
N LEU A 255 0.24 17.57 1.04
CA LEU A 255 1.70 17.37 0.93
C LEU A 255 2.45 18.71 0.76
N VAL A 256 1.92 19.67 -0.02
CA VAL A 256 2.48 21.02 -0.14
C VAL A 256 2.48 21.73 1.21
N ILE A 257 1.40 21.60 2.00
CA ILE A 257 1.35 22.14 3.35
C ILE A 257 2.46 21.55 4.23
N GLN A 258 2.71 20.24 4.15
CA GLN A 258 3.79 19.61 4.92
C GLN A 258 5.17 20.05 4.44
N SER A 259 5.39 20.16 3.13
CA SER A 259 6.63 20.68 2.56
C SER A 259 6.94 22.11 3.03
N ASN A 260 5.93 22.97 3.07
CA ASN A 260 6.08 24.34 3.55
C ASN A 260 6.33 24.43 5.08
N LYS A 261 5.74 23.51 5.86
CA LYS A 261 5.99 23.43 7.31
C LYS A 261 7.39 22.91 7.65
N ASN A 262 7.93 22.05 6.79
CA ASN A 262 9.21 21.36 6.99
C ASN A 262 10.14 21.57 5.78
N PRO A 263 10.59 22.82 5.50
CA PRO A 263 11.30 23.13 4.26
C PRO A 263 12.68 22.46 4.12
N ASN A 264 13.24 21.96 5.23
CA ASN A 264 14.53 21.26 5.25
C ASN A 264 14.38 19.73 5.24
N ASP A 265 13.17 19.21 5.10
CA ASP A 265 12.89 17.77 5.02
C ASP A 265 12.66 17.36 3.56
N GLN A 266 13.60 16.61 2.99
CA GLN A 266 13.55 16.13 1.61
C GLN A 266 12.37 15.19 1.32
N ALA A 267 11.77 14.56 2.34
CA ALA A 267 10.73 13.56 2.15
C ALA A 267 9.49 14.17 1.49
N TRP A 268 9.11 15.39 1.87
CA TRP A 268 7.90 16.01 1.35
C TRP A 268 7.97 16.38 -0.14
N PRO A 269 9.02 17.07 -0.64
CA PRO A 269 9.15 17.26 -2.08
C PRO A 269 9.37 15.92 -2.81
N TYR A 270 10.00 14.91 -2.19
CA TYR A 270 10.09 13.58 -2.79
C TYR A 270 8.69 12.95 -2.97
N TYR A 271 7.83 12.98 -1.93
CA TYR A 271 6.45 12.45 -2.01
C TYR A 271 5.61 13.21 -3.04
N LEU A 272 5.78 14.54 -3.16
CA LEU A 272 5.15 15.31 -4.24
C LEU A 272 5.63 14.82 -5.61
N GLY A 273 6.92 14.58 -5.78
CA GLY A 273 7.47 13.99 -7.00
C GLY A 273 6.79 12.65 -7.33
N VAL A 274 6.66 11.75 -6.35
CA VAL A 274 5.99 10.45 -6.51
C VAL A 274 4.53 10.61 -6.94
N VAL A 275 3.79 11.53 -6.32
CA VAL A 275 2.37 11.77 -6.62
C VAL A 275 2.19 12.33 -8.03
N TYR A 276 3.05 13.26 -8.47
CA TYR A 276 3.01 13.79 -9.84
C TYR A 276 3.43 12.74 -10.88
N ASP A 277 4.45 11.93 -10.56
CA ASP A 277 4.89 10.85 -11.43
C ASP A 277 3.78 9.81 -11.64
N ARG A 278 3.15 9.38 -10.56
CA ARG A 278 2.01 8.46 -10.61
C ARG A 278 0.84 9.02 -11.42
N LYS A 279 0.64 10.34 -11.43
CA LYS A 279 -0.37 11.02 -12.24
C LYS A 279 0.05 11.18 -13.71
N GLY A 280 1.30 10.85 -14.05
CA GLY A 280 1.87 11.01 -15.39
C GLY A 280 2.36 12.42 -15.69
N ALA A 281 2.35 13.34 -14.73
CA ALA A 281 2.88 14.69 -14.85
C ALA A 281 4.41 14.70 -14.62
N THR A 282 5.12 13.95 -15.46
CA THR A 282 6.55 13.60 -15.30
C THR A 282 7.47 14.82 -15.17
N LYS A 283 7.19 15.90 -15.90
CA LYS A 283 8.01 17.13 -15.80
C LYS A 283 7.92 17.76 -14.40
N LYS A 284 6.72 17.75 -13.81
CA LYS A 284 6.52 18.22 -12.44
C LYS A 284 7.15 17.28 -11.42
N ALA A 285 7.06 15.97 -11.64
CA ALA A 285 7.75 15.00 -10.81
C ALA A 285 9.26 15.27 -10.77
N ILE A 286 9.89 15.49 -11.93
CA ILE A 286 11.32 15.86 -12.03
C ILE A 286 11.64 17.15 -11.26
N GLU A 287 10.77 18.16 -11.34
CA GLU A 287 10.96 19.41 -10.60
C GLU A 287 10.99 19.17 -9.09
N TYR A 288 10.02 18.40 -8.56
CA TYR A 288 9.93 18.12 -7.15
C TYR A 288 11.02 17.16 -6.65
N TYR A 289 11.41 16.16 -7.43
CA TYR A 289 12.56 15.32 -7.10
C TYR A 289 13.87 16.11 -7.08
N LYS A 290 14.05 17.09 -7.98
CA LYS A 290 15.20 18.00 -7.92
C LYS A 290 15.18 18.86 -6.65
N LYS A 291 14.03 19.41 -6.26
CA LYS A 291 13.87 20.13 -4.98
C LYS A 291 14.25 19.23 -3.78
N ALA A 292 13.85 17.96 -3.81
CA ALA A 292 14.26 17.01 -2.78
C ALA A 292 15.78 16.80 -2.77
N ALA A 293 16.41 16.66 -3.95
CA ALA A 293 17.85 16.50 -4.10
C ALA A 293 18.67 17.73 -3.67
N GLU A 294 18.10 18.94 -3.78
CA GLU A 294 18.72 20.18 -3.29
C GLU A 294 18.79 20.23 -1.76
N ILE A 295 17.81 19.63 -1.08
CA ILE A 295 17.79 19.57 0.39
C ILE A 295 18.79 18.50 0.89
N ASN A 296 18.69 17.30 0.35
CA ASN A 296 19.60 16.21 0.67
C ASN A 296 19.64 15.20 -0.47
N THR A 297 20.84 14.88 -0.92
CA THR A 297 21.07 14.02 -2.07
C THR A 297 21.17 12.55 -1.64
N ASN A 298 20.43 11.66 -2.31
CA ASN A 298 20.59 10.22 -2.15
C ASN A 298 20.38 9.48 -3.50
N SER A 299 20.80 8.22 -3.56
CA SER A 299 20.73 7.39 -4.77
C SER A 299 19.28 7.17 -5.25
N VAL A 300 18.32 7.03 -4.32
CA VAL A 300 16.92 6.79 -4.65
C VAL A 300 16.31 7.98 -5.41
N ILE A 301 16.58 9.22 -4.97
CA ILE A 301 16.08 10.43 -5.63
C ILE A 301 16.66 10.54 -7.05
N PHE A 302 17.97 10.31 -7.21
CA PHE A 302 18.57 10.36 -8.55
C PHE A 302 18.03 9.28 -9.47
N ARG A 303 17.81 8.07 -8.97
CA ARG A 303 17.18 7.01 -9.76
C ARG A 303 15.74 7.40 -10.16
N SER A 304 14.94 7.98 -9.26
CA SER A 304 13.60 8.46 -9.60
C SER A 304 13.62 9.54 -10.69
N ILE A 305 14.58 10.48 -10.65
CA ILE A 305 14.77 11.48 -11.70
C ILE A 305 15.14 10.80 -13.03
N ALA A 306 16.00 9.79 -12.98
CA ALA A 306 16.44 9.07 -14.18
C ALA A 306 15.28 8.34 -14.85
N VAL A 307 14.46 7.62 -14.08
CA VAL A 307 13.25 6.93 -14.58
C VAL A 307 12.27 7.93 -15.20
N CYS A 308 12.10 9.09 -14.59
CA CYS A 308 11.27 10.14 -15.17
C CYS A 308 11.84 10.66 -16.50
N TYR A 309 13.17 10.85 -16.63
CA TYR A 309 13.77 11.26 -17.91
C TYR A 309 13.67 10.17 -18.99
N GLU A 310 13.83 8.89 -18.61
CA GLU A 310 13.59 7.74 -19.49
C GLU A 310 12.16 7.78 -20.04
N SER A 311 11.16 7.93 -19.20
CA SER A 311 9.74 7.91 -19.61
C SER A 311 9.34 9.03 -20.56
N ILE A 312 10.11 10.14 -20.62
CA ILE A 312 9.90 11.22 -21.60
C ILE A 312 10.89 11.19 -22.77
N GLY A 313 11.73 10.14 -22.87
CA GLY A 313 12.67 9.93 -23.98
C GLY A 313 13.96 10.77 -23.90
N GLU A 314 14.23 11.42 -22.76
CA GLU A 314 15.46 12.21 -22.54
C GLU A 314 16.59 11.29 -22.01
N TYR A 315 16.99 10.33 -22.86
CA TYR A 315 17.89 9.24 -22.51
C TYR A 315 19.26 9.67 -21.99
N ASP A 316 19.86 10.73 -22.57
CA ASP A 316 21.16 11.23 -22.10
C ASP A 316 21.09 11.79 -20.68
N LEU A 317 19.99 12.46 -20.35
CA LEU A 317 19.75 12.94 -18.99
C LEU A 317 19.47 11.77 -18.03
N ALA A 318 18.70 10.79 -18.46
CA ALA A 318 18.46 9.55 -17.67
C ALA A 318 19.80 8.88 -17.34
N LEU A 319 20.67 8.64 -18.31
CA LEU A 319 22.01 8.06 -18.11
C LEU A 319 22.86 8.90 -17.15
N THR A 320 22.84 10.23 -17.29
CA THR A 320 23.56 11.14 -16.38
C THR A 320 23.15 10.96 -14.92
N TYR A 321 21.85 10.83 -14.66
CA TYR A 321 21.34 10.63 -13.30
C TYR A 321 21.58 9.20 -12.79
N LEU A 322 21.54 8.19 -13.65
CA LEU A 322 21.92 6.81 -13.30
C LEU A 322 23.40 6.70 -12.95
N GLU A 323 24.28 7.42 -13.66
CA GLU A 323 25.69 7.49 -13.29
C GLU A 323 25.91 8.10 -11.90
N LYS A 324 25.19 9.18 -11.56
CA LYS A 324 25.19 9.76 -10.21
C LYS A 324 24.69 8.76 -9.16
N THR A 325 23.61 8.02 -9.47
CA THR A 325 23.08 6.95 -8.61
C THR A 325 24.16 5.90 -8.33
N LEU A 326 24.81 5.38 -9.38
CA LEU A 326 25.82 4.33 -9.28
C LEU A 326 27.16 4.81 -8.70
N GLN A 327 27.46 6.12 -8.78
CA GLN A 327 28.58 6.70 -8.03
C GLN A 327 28.32 6.68 -6.51
N MET A 328 27.09 6.86 -6.06
CA MET A 328 26.72 6.82 -4.65
C MET A 328 26.52 5.39 -4.14
N ASP A 329 25.92 4.54 -4.95
CA ASP A 329 25.68 3.12 -4.64
C ASP A 329 26.02 2.27 -5.88
N PRO A 330 27.26 1.83 -6.01
CA PRO A 330 27.71 1.00 -7.14
C PRO A 330 26.98 -0.35 -7.24
N LYS A 331 26.38 -0.81 -6.14
CA LYS A 331 25.65 -2.08 -6.06
C LYS A 331 24.13 -1.93 -6.22
N ASP A 332 23.63 -0.75 -6.56
CA ASP A 332 22.20 -0.56 -6.85
C ASP A 332 21.84 -1.29 -8.16
N VAL A 333 21.44 -2.57 -8.03
CA VAL A 333 21.06 -3.43 -9.16
C VAL A 333 19.86 -2.84 -9.91
N ARG A 334 18.95 -2.12 -9.23
CA ARG A 334 17.82 -1.46 -9.90
C ARG A 334 18.29 -0.33 -10.81
N ALA A 335 19.28 0.46 -10.36
CA ALA A 335 19.84 1.51 -11.19
C ALA A 335 20.61 0.92 -12.39
N GLN A 336 21.33 -0.19 -12.20
CA GLN A 336 21.99 -0.90 -13.31
C GLN A 336 20.97 -1.43 -14.32
N ALA A 337 19.89 -2.07 -13.85
CA ALA A 337 18.81 -2.57 -14.71
C ALA A 337 18.14 -1.43 -15.50
N THR A 338 17.78 -0.32 -14.82
CA THR A 338 17.24 0.87 -15.49
C THR A 338 18.23 1.42 -16.54
N LYS A 339 19.53 1.40 -16.26
CA LYS A 339 20.55 1.83 -17.23
C LYS A 339 20.54 0.95 -18.50
N ALA A 340 20.34 -0.35 -18.32
CA ALA A 340 20.19 -1.27 -19.46
C ALA A 340 18.91 -0.97 -20.26
N ASP A 341 17.80 -0.68 -19.59
CA ASP A 341 16.55 -0.30 -20.23
C ASP A 341 16.69 0.99 -21.03
N VAL A 342 17.33 2.02 -20.47
CA VAL A 342 17.61 3.29 -21.17
C VAL A 342 18.49 3.06 -22.41
N TYR A 343 19.52 2.22 -22.33
CA TYR A 343 20.32 1.87 -23.49
C TYR A 343 19.48 1.17 -24.57
N TYR A 344 18.66 0.21 -24.18
CA TYR A 344 17.78 -0.48 -25.13
C TYR A 344 16.80 0.49 -25.80
N GLU A 345 16.08 1.32 -25.03
CA GLU A 345 15.11 2.27 -25.58
C GLU A 345 15.75 3.35 -26.48
N SER A 346 17.00 3.71 -26.20
CA SER A 346 17.79 4.59 -27.07
C SER A 346 18.37 3.89 -28.31
N GLY A 347 18.05 2.60 -28.55
CA GLY A 347 18.52 1.80 -29.70
C GLY A 347 19.91 1.21 -29.52
N ARG A 348 20.49 1.29 -28.30
CA ARG A 348 21.85 0.82 -27.98
C ARG A 348 21.81 -0.57 -27.39
N VAL A 349 21.26 -1.54 -28.13
CA VAL A 349 20.99 -2.92 -27.65
C VAL A 349 22.24 -3.61 -27.10
N ASP A 350 23.39 -3.47 -27.77
CA ASP A 350 24.65 -4.10 -27.35
C ASP A 350 25.16 -3.50 -26.02
N ASP A 351 24.91 -2.21 -25.77
CA ASP A 351 25.24 -1.59 -24.49
C ASP A 351 24.32 -2.09 -23.37
N ALA A 352 23.03 -2.27 -23.67
CA ALA A 352 22.06 -2.85 -22.74
C ALA A 352 22.48 -4.27 -22.32
N ILE A 353 22.84 -5.12 -23.30
CA ILE A 353 23.31 -6.48 -23.06
C ILE A 353 24.56 -6.48 -22.17
N ARG A 354 25.54 -5.59 -22.42
CA ARG A 354 26.77 -5.50 -21.60
C ARG A 354 26.46 -5.15 -20.14
N VAL A 355 25.53 -4.24 -19.89
CA VAL A 355 25.16 -3.91 -18.51
C VAL A 355 24.54 -5.11 -17.80
N ILE A 356 23.69 -5.89 -18.49
CA ILE A 356 23.12 -7.10 -17.88
C ILE A 356 24.19 -8.19 -17.72
N ASP A 357 25.19 -8.29 -18.61
CA ASP A 357 26.33 -9.18 -18.43
C ASP A 357 27.08 -8.91 -17.11
N ASP A 358 27.28 -7.62 -16.78
CA ASP A 358 27.90 -7.21 -15.51
C ASP A 358 27.04 -7.59 -14.29
N ILE A 359 25.70 -7.48 -14.41
CA ILE A 359 24.77 -7.92 -13.38
C ILE A 359 24.86 -9.45 -13.21
N ILE A 360 24.82 -10.22 -14.27
CA ILE A 360 24.93 -11.69 -14.25
C ILE A 360 26.27 -12.14 -13.65
N ASN A 361 27.37 -11.47 -14.01
CA ASN A 361 28.67 -11.76 -13.42
C ASN A 361 28.68 -11.57 -11.90
N SER A 362 27.90 -10.62 -11.38
CA SER A 362 27.79 -10.33 -9.95
C SER A 362 26.79 -11.23 -9.24
N TYR A 363 25.73 -11.66 -9.93
CA TYR A 363 24.61 -12.44 -9.43
C TYR A 363 24.24 -13.57 -10.40
N PRO A 364 25.08 -14.61 -10.54
CA PRO A 364 24.89 -15.65 -11.57
C PRO A 364 23.68 -16.56 -11.35
N GLU A 365 23.11 -16.54 -10.14
CA GLU A 365 21.91 -17.33 -9.81
C GLU A 365 20.61 -16.50 -9.91
N TRP A 366 20.67 -15.29 -10.44
CA TRP A 366 19.51 -14.45 -10.57
C TRP A 366 18.83 -14.66 -11.95
N ASP A 367 17.80 -15.46 -11.99
CA ASP A 367 17.00 -15.85 -13.17
C ASP A 367 16.50 -14.64 -13.97
N TYR A 368 15.99 -13.62 -13.30
CA TYR A 368 15.47 -12.39 -13.92
C TYR A 368 16.53 -11.67 -14.77
N ALA A 369 17.80 -11.69 -14.41
CA ALA A 369 18.84 -11.08 -15.21
C ALA A 369 19.04 -11.79 -16.56
N TYR A 370 18.97 -13.12 -16.59
CA TYR A 370 19.00 -13.90 -17.83
C TYR A 370 17.74 -13.65 -18.66
N HIS A 371 16.58 -13.61 -18.04
CA HIS A 371 15.33 -13.25 -18.71
C HIS A 371 15.43 -11.87 -19.39
N ARG A 372 15.92 -10.84 -18.69
CA ARG A 372 16.10 -9.49 -19.27
C ARG A 372 17.09 -9.48 -20.43
N ARG A 373 18.22 -10.20 -20.31
CA ARG A 373 19.19 -10.30 -21.40
C ARG A 373 18.60 -11.04 -22.62
N ALA A 374 17.85 -12.09 -22.38
CA ALA A 374 17.12 -12.81 -23.43
C ALA A 374 16.16 -11.88 -24.17
N TRP A 375 15.40 -11.07 -23.44
CA TRP A 375 14.47 -10.11 -24.02
C TRP A 375 15.17 -9.04 -24.87
N PHE A 376 16.32 -8.52 -24.44
CA PHE A 376 17.11 -7.61 -25.27
C PHE A 376 17.63 -8.31 -26.53
N LYS A 377 18.10 -9.55 -26.42
CA LYS A 377 18.56 -10.36 -27.55
C LYS A 377 17.42 -10.69 -28.54
N GLU A 378 16.24 -11.04 -28.04
CA GLU A 378 15.03 -11.29 -28.84
C GLU A 378 14.72 -10.08 -29.74
N ASN A 379 14.68 -8.89 -29.16
CA ASN A 379 14.37 -7.66 -29.86
C ASN A 379 15.54 -7.16 -30.73
N GLY A 380 16.77 -7.50 -30.35
CA GLY A 380 17.98 -7.27 -31.17
C GLY A 380 18.15 -8.24 -32.35
N GLY A 381 17.27 -9.27 -32.44
CA GLY A 381 17.34 -10.26 -33.52
C GLY A 381 18.28 -11.43 -33.24
N TYR A 382 18.83 -11.56 -32.03
CA TYR A 382 19.75 -12.62 -31.62
C TYR A 382 18.97 -13.86 -31.12
N THR A 383 18.21 -14.50 -32.01
CA THR A 383 17.23 -15.55 -31.63
C THR A 383 17.87 -16.72 -30.85
N ASP A 384 19.00 -17.25 -31.31
CA ASP A 384 19.67 -18.37 -30.60
C ASP A 384 20.19 -17.94 -29.22
N GLY A 385 20.80 -16.76 -29.13
CA GLY A 385 21.26 -16.24 -27.86
C GLY A 385 20.12 -15.91 -26.86
N ALA A 386 18.92 -15.57 -27.36
CA ALA A 386 17.74 -15.42 -26.53
C ALA A 386 17.26 -16.76 -25.98
N ILE A 387 17.25 -17.81 -26.82
CA ILE A 387 16.89 -19.20 -26.40
C ILE A 387 17.85 -19.69 -25.32
N ASP A 388 19.16 -19.46 -25.49
CA ASP A 388 20.18 -19.86 -24.52
C ASP A 388 19.90 -19.22 -23.14
N ASP A 389 19.65 -17.89 -23.11
CA ASP A 389 19.39 -17.17 -21.87
C ASP A 389 18.05 -17.57 -21.23
N TYR A 390 16.96 -17.68 -22.01
CA TYR A 390 15.69 -18.20 -21.48
C TYR A 390 15.84 -19.63 -20.95
N THR A 391 16.72 -20.45 -21.54
CA THR A 391 16.98 -21.80 -21.03
C THR A 391 17.66 -21.77 -19.68
N ILE A 392 18.58 -20.81 -19.45
CA ILE A 392 19.18 -20.61 -18.13
C ILE A 392 18.12 -20.10 -17.14
N ALA A 393 17.30 -19.11 -17.55
CA ALA A 393 16.25 -18.55 -16.70
C ALA A 393 15.29 -19.64 -16.19
N VAL A 394 14.74 -20.50 -17.06
CA VAL A 394 13.83 -21.61 -16.64
C VAL A 394 14.55 -22.74 -15.91
N THR A 395 15.88 -22.80 -15.98
CA THR A 395 16.67 -23.75 -15.18
C THR A 395 16.85 -23.25 -13.76
N LEU A 396 17.02 -21.93 -13.58
CA LEU A 396 17.15 -21.27 -12.28
C LEU A 396 15.80 -21.15 -11.59
N ASP A 397 14.76 -20.78 -12.33
CA ASP A 397 13.36 -20.78 -11.87
C ASP A 397 12.47 -21.65 -12.78
N PRO A 398 12.27 -22.93 -12.42
CA PRO A 398 11.40 -23.82 -13.18
C PRO A 398 9.90 -23.53 -13.08
N GLU A 399 9.49 -22.58 -12.25
CA GLU A 399 8.09 -22.18 -12.05
C GLU A 399 7.73 -20.89 -12.81
N ASP A 400 8.69 -20.23 -13.48
CA ASP A 400 8.46 -19.03 -14.27
C ASP A 400 7.77 -19.34 -15.63
N ALA A 401 6.43 -19.31 -15.62
CA ALA A 401 5.60 -19.49 -16.83
C ALA A 401 5.96 -18.50 -17.95
N TYR A 402 6.35 -17.26 -17.60
CA TYR A 402 6.64 -16.22 -18.57
C TYR A 402 7.92 -16.52 -19.39
N SER A 403 8.97 -17.01 -18.76
CA SER A 403 10.20 -17.41 -19.46
C SER A 403 10.01 -18.61 -20.37
N TYR A 404 9.19 -19.60 -19.99
CA TYR A 404 8.80 -20.68 -20.88
C TYR A 404 8.03 -20.15 -22.11
N PHE A 405 7.03 -19.29 -21.89
CA PHE A 405 6.28 -18.69 -22.98
C PHE A 405 7.19 -17.91 -23.96
N CYS A 406 8.10 -17.08 -23.45
CA CYS A 406 9.04 -16.32 -24.29
C CYS A 406 9.99 -17.24 -25.06
N ARG A 407 10.51 -18.32 -24.43
CA ARG A 407 11.35 -19.31 -25.12
C ARG A 407 10.58 -20.05 -26.20
N GLY A 408 9.33 -20.41 -25.92
CA GLY A 408 8.42 -21.01 -26.90
C GLY A 408 8.24 -20.16 -28.15
N LYS A 409 8.03 -18.84 -28.00
CA LYS A 409 8.00 -17.89 -29.14
C LYS A 409 9.32 -17.90 -29.93
N MET A 410 10.46 -17.99 -29.26
CA MET A 410 11.75 -18.04 -29.94
C MET A 410 11.94 -19.35 -30.69
N TYR A 411 11.52 -20.49 -30.15
CA TYR A 411 11.49 -21.78 -30.89
C TYR A 411 10.56 -21.73 -32.08
N GLU A 412 9.37 -21.14 -31.95
CA GLU A 412 8.44 -20.96 -33.08
C GLU A 412 9.07 -20.11 -34.18
N LYS A 413 9.72 -18.98 -33.85
CA LYS A 413 10.45 -18.13 -34.78
C LYS A 413 11.60 -18.87 -35.48
N ARG A 414 12.28 -19.80 -34.79
CA ARG A 414 13.32 -20.67 -35.32
C ARG A 414 12.75 -21.86 -36.09
N LYS A 415 11.43 -22.07 -36.08
CA LYS A 415 10.69 -23.19 -36.69
C LYS A 415 10.89 -24.53 -35.99
N ASP A 416 11.25 -24.54 -34.75
CA ASP A 416 11.35 -25.73 -33.88
C ASP A 416 10.00 -25.99 -33.21
N SER A 417 9.01 -26.37 -33.99
CA SER A 417 7.60 -26.45 -33.58
C SER A 417 7.33 -27.39 -32.40
N ASP A 418 8.08 -28.48 -32.28
CA ASP A 418 7.91 -29.43 -31.18
C ASP A 418 8.37 -28.83 -29.84
N LEU A 419 9.53 -28.15 -29.82
CA LEU A 419 10.04 -27.47 -28.64
C LEU A 419 9.16 -26.27 -28.25
N ALA A 420 8.69 -25.49 -29.23
CA ALA A 420 7.75 -24.43 -29.02
C ALA A 420 6.48 -24.90 -28.32
N LYS A 421 5.92 -26.03 -28.82
CA LYS A 421 4.73 -26.63 -28.25
C LYS A 421 4.95 -27.13 -26.80
N GLU A 422 6.10 -27.75 -26.54
CA GLU A 422 6.45 -28.20 -25.18
C GLU A 422 6.48 -27.03 -24.20
N ASP A 423 7.13 -25.92 -24.58
CA ASP A 423 7.24 -24.71 -23.74
C ASP A 423 5.89 -24.03 -23.54
N PHE A 424 5.03 -23.89 -24.56
CA PHE A 424 3.70 -23.33 -24.41
C PHE A 424 2.82 -24.18 -23.49
N LEU A 425 2.89 -25.51 -23.59
CA LEU A 425 2.17 -26.39 -22.66
C LEU A 425 2.68 -26.25 -21.23
N LYS A 426 4.00 -26.08 -21.05
CA LYS A 426 4.58 -25.87 -19.73
C LYS A 426 4.17 -24.52 -19.14
N ALA A 427 4.15 -23.46 -19.93
CA ALA A 427 3.65 -22.15 -19.49
C ALA A 427 2.18 -22.23 -19.02
N ILE A 428 1.33 -22.95 -19.74
CA ILE A 428 -0.08 -23.18 -19.34
C ILE A 428 -0.18 -24.02 -18.06
N GLU A 429 0.66 -25.03 -17.90
CA GLU A 429 0.68 -25.88 -16.69
C GLU A 429 1.03 -25.05 -15.43
N LEU A 430 1.93 -24.11 -15.57
CA LEU A 430 2.41 -23.26 -14.48
C LEU A 430 1.46 -22.09 -14.18
N ASP A 431 0.76 -21.56 -15.19
CA ASP A 431 -0.12 -20.41 -15.11
C ASP A 431 -1.59 -20.84 -14.97
N VAL A 432 -1.90 -21.50 -13.86
CA VAL A 432 -3.23 -22.11 -13.61
C VAL A 432 -4.26 -21.07 -13.17
N GLU A 433 -3.86 -20.09 -12.37
CA GLU A 433 -4.76 -19.10 -11.80
C GLU A 433 -4.73 -17.79 -12.61
N PRO A 434 -5.83 -17.47 -13.34
CA PRO A 434 -5.89 -16.27 -14.16
C PRO A 434 -5.58 -15.00 -13.37
N SER A 435 -4.62 -14.21 -13.84
CA SER A 435 -4.20 -12.92 -13.28
C SER A 435 -3.79 -11.95 -14.39
N ASP A 436 -3.57 -10.70 -14.06
CA ASP A 436 -3.05 -9.65 -14.95
C ASP A 436 -1.57 -9.86 -15.36
N HIS A 437 -0.91 -10.87 -14.80
CA HIS A 437 0.43 -11.30 -15.20
C HIS A 437 0.44 -12.61 -15.97
N SER A 438 -0.73 -13.16 -16.27
CA SER A 438 -0.88 -14.43 -16.96
C SER A 438 -0.41 -14.39 -18.41
N VAL A 439 0.15 -15.50 -18.90
CA VAL A 439 0.58 -15.71 -20.31
C VAL A 439 -0.14 -16.89 -20.96
N ALA A 440 -0.88 -17.69 -20.22
CA ALA A 440 -1.55 -18.86 -20.71
C ALA A 440 -2.52 -18.56 -21.87
N GLN A 441 -3.21 -17.41 -21.86
CA GLN A 441 -4.07 -16.96 -22.96
C GLN A 441 -3.30 -16.84 -24.29
N PHE A 442 -2.08 -16.31 -24.26
CA PHE A 442 -1.24 -16.23 -25.45
C PHE A 442 -0.65 -17.60 -25.84
N ALA A 443 -0.25 -18.40 -24.87
CA ALA A 443 0.24 -19.77 -25.13
C ALA A 443 -0.85 -20.63 -25.77
N PHE A 444 -2.11 -20.57 -25.32
CA PHE A 444 -3.24 -21.22 -26.00
C PHE A 444 -3.41 -20.74 -27.43
N PHE A 445 -3.26 -19.44 -27.68
CA PHE A 445 -3.33 -18.88 -29.03
C PHE A 445 -2.25 -19.47 -29.95
N HIS A 446 -0.97 -19.51 -29.51
CA HIS A 446 0.13 -20.09 -30.27
C HIS A 446 -0.02 -21.60 -30.53
N LEU A 447 -0.72 -22.31 -29.64
CA LEU A 447 -1.11 -23.72 -29.85
C LEU A 447 -2.30 -23.88 -30.83
N GLY A 448 -2.91 -22.80 -31.32
CA GLY A 448 -4.10 -22.81 -32.16
C GLY A 448 -5.41 -23.07 -31.41
N GLU A 449 -5.40 -23.04 -30.07
CA GLU A 449 -6.56 -23.32 -29.20
C GLU A 449 -7.31 -22.02 -28.85
N LYS A 450 -7.86 -21.36 -29.92
CA LYS A 450 -8.43 -20.00 -29.81
C LYS A 450 -9.55 -19.90 -28.76
N GLU A 451 -10.44 -20.89 -28.67
CA GLU A 451 -11.54 -20.86 -27.71
C GLU A 451 -11.03 -20.89 -26.27
N LYS A 452 -9.98 -21.66 -25.98
CA LYS A 452 -9.37 -21.68 -24.65
C LYS A 452 -8.64 -20.39 -24.32
N ALA A 453 -7.97 -19.78 -25.31
CA ALA A 453 -7.34 -18.49 -25.15
C ALA A 453 -8.37 -17.41 -24.74
N ILE A 454 -9.51 -17.37 -25.42
CA ILE A 454 -10.61 -16.44 -25.12
C ILE A 454 -11.23 -16.72 -23.73
N ASP A 455 -11.51 -17.99 -23.42
CA ASP A 455 -12.08 -18.36 -22.10
C ASP A 455 -11.14 -17.96 -20.95
N PHE A 456 -9.84 -18.20 -21.12
CA PHE A 456 -8.85 -17.82 -20.11
C PHE A 456 -8.73 -16.29 -19.98
N MET A 457 -8.71 -15.54 -21.08
CA MET A 457 -8.68 -14.08 -21.10
C MET A 457 -9.93 -13.48 -20.42
N ASN A 458 -11.11 -14.04 -20.66
CA ASN A 458 -12.33 -13.59 -20.01
C ASN A 458 -12.25 -13.75 -18.47
N LYS A 459 -11.69 -14.85 -17.98
CA LYS A 459 -11.47 -15.06 -16.54
C LYS A 459 -10.49 -14.05 -15.94
N ILE A 460 -9.47 -13.61 -16.70
CA ILE A 460 -8.58 -12.54 -16.27
C ILE A 460 -9.35 -11.22 -16.17
N ILE A 461 -10.12 -10.86 -17.20
CA ILE A 461 -10.91 -9.63 -17.23
C ILE A 461 -11.95 -9.58 -16.10
N GLU A 462 -12.57 -10.69 -15.74
CA GLU A 462 -13.50 -10.77 -14.61
C GLU A 462 -12.85 -10.40 -13.28
N LYS A 463 -11.55 -10.62 -13.14
CA LYS A 463 -10.76 -10.30 -11.94
C LYS A 463 -10.15 -8.90 -11.99
N SER A 464 -9.75 -8.42 -13.15
CA SER A 464 -9.02 -7.15 -13.31
C SER A 464 -9.34 -6.44 -14.62
N ASN A 465 -9.77 -5.19 -14.53
CA ASN A 465 -9.98 -4.31 -15.68
C ASN A 465 -8.65 -3.83 -16.31
N ASP A 466 -7.53 -3.99 -15.64
CA ASP A 466 -6.21 -3.59 -16.15
C ASP A 466 -5.77 -4.45 -17.34
N SER A 467 -6.37 -5.65 -17.48
CA SER A 467 -6.09 -6.63 -18.54
C SER A 467 -6.79 -6.34 -19.87
N TYR A 468 -7.54 -5.24 -20.01
CA TYR A 468 -8.16 -4.88 -21.29
C TYR A 468 -7.14 -4.64 -22.41
N TYR A 469 -5.93 -4.18 -22.08
CA TYR A 469 -4.88 -4.02 -23.07
C TYR A 469 -4.39 -5.37 -23.63
N ASP A 470 -4.20 -6.35 -22.77
CA ASP A 470 -3.78 -7.71 -23.17
C ASP A 470 -4.88 -8.40 -23.98
N ALA A 471 -6.15 -8.15 -23.66
CA ALA A 471 -7.25 -8.60 -24.49
C ALA A 471 -7.20 -7.96 -25.89
N ALA A 472 -6.92 -6.66 -26.00
CA ALA A 472 -6.77 -6.02 -27.29
C ALA A 472 -5.62 -6.61 -28.11
N CYS A 473 -4.49 -6.95 -27.46
CA CYS A 473 -3.36 -7.67 -28.08
C CYS A 473 -3.76 -9.05 -28.57
N LEU A 474 -4.40 -9.84 -27.72
CA LEU A 474 -4.83 -11.21 -28.08
C LEU A 474 -5.81 -11.20 -29.27
N TYR A 475 -6.83 -10.35 -29.26
CA TYR A 475 -7.79 -10.26 -30.36
C TYR A 475 -7.15 -9.68 -31.64
N SER A 476 -6.17 -8.79 -31.51
CA SER A 476 -5.37 -8.32 -32.65
C SER A 476 -4.59 -9.48 -33.29
N LEU A 477 -3.91 -10.29 -32.50
CA LEU A 477 -3.21 -11.49 -32.97
C LEU A 477 -4.14 -12.50 -33.66
N MET A 478 -5.39 -12.60 -33.20
CA MET A 478 -6.44 -13.43 -33.83
C MET A 478 -7.00 -12.84 -35.12
N ASP A 479 -6.58 -11.66 -35.55
CA ASP A 479 -7.13 -10.83 -36.66
C ASP A 479 -8.61 -10.40 -36.46
N GLU A 480 -9.07 -10.40 -35.20
CA GLU A 480 -10.41 -9.92 -34.81
C GLU A 480 -10.39 -8.41 -34.52
N LYS A 481 -10.25 -7.64 -35.58
CA LYS A 481 -9.91 -6.20 -35.54
C LYS A 481 -10.92 -5.36 -34.77
N GLU A 482 -12.22 -5.59 -34.94
CA GLU A 482 -13.29 -4.82 -34.28
C GLU A 482 -13.27 -5.07 -32.78
N THR A 483 -13.13 -6.32 -32.38
CA THR A 483 -13.04 -6.74 -30.97
C THR A 483 -11.79 -6.15 -30.32
N ALA A 484 -10.63 -6.23 -31.00
CA ALA A 484 -9.38 -5.66 -30.52
C ALA A 484 -9.47 -4.15 -30.29
N LEU A 485 -10.08 -3.40 -31.22
CA LEU A 485 -10.29 -1.96 -31.09
C LEU A 485 -11.25 -1.63 -29.92
N SER A 486 -12.27 -2.48 -29.71
CA SER A 486 -13.19 -2.32 -28.59
C SER A 486 -12.46 -2.45 -27.23
N TYR A 487 -11.66 -3.49 -27.08
CA TYR A 487 -10.86 -3.70 -25.85
C TYR A 487 -9.80 -2.61 -25.66
N LEU A 488 -9.16 -2.14 -26.73
CA LEU A 488 -8.21 -1.02 -26.64
C LEU A 488 -8.92 0.27 -26.16
N ARG A 489 -10.15 0.52 -26.60
CA ARG A 489 -10.96 1.64 -26.11
C ARG A 489 -11.32 1.48 -24.65
N MET A 490 -11.64 0.24 -24.22
CA MET A 490 -11.88 -0.07 -22.79
C MET A 490 -10.60 0.16 -21.97
N ALA A 491 -9.44 -0.30 -22.43
CA ALA A 491 -8.16 -0.04 -21.77
C ALA A 491 -7.92 1.47 -21.55
N PHE A 492 -8.13 2.29 -22.57
CA PHE A 492 -8.01 3.74 -22.46
C PHE A 492 -9.01 4.35 -21.45
N SER A 493 -10.26 3.88 -21.48
CA SER A 493 -11.31 4.40 -20.60
C SER A 493 -11.03 4.04 -19.12
N HIS A 494 -10.29 2.95 -18.88
CA HIS A 494 -9.85 2.50 -17.54
C HIS A 494 -8.44 2.97 -17.17
N GLY A 495 -7.89 3.94 -17.89
CA GLY A 495 -6.66 4.61 -17.47
C GLY A 495 -5.37 4.13 -18.12
N TYR A 496 -5.38 3.20 -19.06
CA TYR A 496 -4.17 2.82 -19.79
C TYR A 496 -3.63 4.01 -20.60
N ARG A 497 -2.36 4.40 -20.36
CA ARG A 497 -1.76 5.62 -20.95
C ARG A 497 -0.36 5.39 -21.55
N ARG A 498 0.07 4.14 -21.71
CA ARG A 498 1.40 3.82 -22.26
C ARG A 498 1.45 3.96 -23.79
N PHE A 499 1.23 5.18 -24.29
CA PHE A 499 1.13 5.46 -25.72
C PHE A 499 2.41 5.15 -26.52
N ALA A 500 3.59 5.27 -25.90
CA ALA A 500 4.86 4.89 -26.51
C ALA A 500 4.91 3.38 -26.76
N HIS A 501 4.49 2.58 -25.78
CA HIS A 501 4.41 1.12 -25.90
C HIS A 501 3.41 0.70 -27.00
N ILE A 502 2.19 1.27 -26.99
CA ILE A 502 1.18 1.01 -28.04
C ILE A 502 1.76 1.24 -29.44
N ALA A 503 2.63 2.23 -29.60
CA ALA A 503 3.20 2.58 -30.91
C ALA A 503 4.12 1.49 -31.48
N ILE A 504 4.77 0.69 -30.65
CA ILE A 504 5.80 -0.29 -31.02
C ILE A 504 5.41 -1.74 -30.77
N ASP A 505 4.34 -1.99 -30.01
CA ASP A 505 3.91 -3.33 -29.63
C ASP A 505 3.46 -4.15 -30.85
N ARG A 506 4.17 -5.22 -31.16
CA ARG A 506 3.93 -6.05 -32.36
C ARG A 506 2.61 -6.81 -32.30
N ASP A 507 2.07 -7.05 -31.15
CA ASP A 507 0.80 -7.76 -30.99
C ASP A 507 -0.37 -6.93 -31.54
N LEU A 508 -0.20 -5.61 -31.70
CA LEU A 508 -1.16 -4.71 -32.31
C LEU A 508 -0.96 -4.46 -33.82
N ASP A 509 -0.01 -5.14 -34.49
CA ASP A 509 0.33 -4.86 -35.87
C ASP A 509 -0.86 -5.04 -36.84
N ASN A 510 -1.77 -5.97 -36.57
CA ASN A 510 -2.97 -6.24 -37.38
C ASN A 510 -4.00 -5.09 -37.32
N ILE A 511 -3.98 -4.25 -36.30
CA ILE A 511 -4.88 -3.10 -36.16
C ILE A 511 -4.19 -1.74 -36.28
N ARG A 512 -2.87 -1.67 -36.12
CA ARG A 512 -2.06 -0.42 -36.08
C ARG A 512 -2.31 0.51 -37.26
N ASN A 513 -2.51 -0.05 -38.47
CA ASN A 513 -2.68 0.74 -39.68
C ASN A 513 -4.11 1.20 -39.95
N LEU A 514 -5.08 0.74 -39.15
CA LEU A 514 -6.47 1.14 -39.30
C LEU A 514 -6.65 2.62 -38.94
N SER A 515 -7.51 3.31 -39.70
CA SER A 515 -7.84 4.72 -39.46
C SER A 515 -8.46 4.94 -38.09
N GLU A 516 -9.28 3.96 -37.65
CA GLU A 516 -9.94 3.99 -36.34
C GLU A 516 -8.96 3.87 -35.18
N PHE A 517 -7.96 2.97 -35.29
CA PHE A 517 -6.87 2.85 -34.32
C PHE A 517 -6.11 4.18 -34.17
N LYS A 518 -5.69 4.77 -35.30
CA LYS A 518 -4.92 6.02 -35.30
C LYS A 518 -5.72 7.19 -34.72
N SER A 519 -7.00 7.27 -35.09
CA SER A 519 -7.90 8.31 -34.55
C SER A 519 -8.09 8.15 -33.03
N MET A 520 -8.36 6.93 -32.58
CA MET A 520 -8.56 6.61 -31.16
C MET A 520 -7.31 6.92 -30.33
N VAL A 521 -6.14 6.43 -30.74
CA VAL A 521 -4.88 6.68 -30.02
C VAL A 521 -4.60 8.18 -29.92
N ASN A 522 -4.79 8.94 -31.03
CA ASN A 522 -4.60 10.40 -31.02
C ASN A 522 -5.59 11.10 -30.10
N GLU A 523 -6.88 10.75 -30.13
CA GLU A 523 -7.91 11.33 -29.29
C GLU A 523 -7.58 11.19 -27.79
N TYR A 524 -7.25 9.95 -27.35
CA TYR A 524 -6.90 9.69 -25.96
C TYR A 524 -5.57 10.29 -25.56
N LYS A 525 -4.59 10.34 -26.47
CA LYS A 525 -3.31 11.02 -26.24
C LYS A 525 -3.49 12.53 -26.06
N GLU A 526 -4.30 13.18 -26.91
CA GLU A 526 -4.59 14.61 -26.79
C GLU A 526 -5.41 14.92 -25.53
N LYS A 527 -6.38 14.04 -25.18
CA LYS A 527 -7.13 14.15 -23.94
C LYS A 527 -6.20 14.09 -22.75
N HIS A 528 -5.33 13.09 -22.69
CA HIS A 528 -4.35 12.93 -21.64
C HIS A 528 -3.39 14.13 -21.54
N GLN A 529 -2.90 14.64 -22.66
CA GLN A 529 -2.05 15.83 -22.68
C GLN A 529 -2.76 17.09 -22.17
N ARG A 530 -4.06 17.23 -22.40
CA ARG A 530 -4.86 18.33 -21.81
C ARG A 530 -5.01 18.17 -20.31
N GLU A 531 -5.33 16.96 -19.83
CA GLU A 531 -5.39 16.62 -18.41
C GLU A 531 -4.05 16.93 -17.72
N LEU A 532 -2.91 16.55 -18.32
CA LEU A 532 -1.58 16.83 -17.78
C LEU A 532 -1.28 18.33 -17.68
N LYS A 533 -1.70 19.13 -18.66
CA LYS A 533 -1.51 20.58 -18.62
C LYS A 533 -2.23 21.24 -17.44
N GLU A 534 -3.39 20.73 -17.03
CA GLU A 534 -4.11 21.21 -15.84
C GLU A 534 -3.30 20.93 -14.55
N TYR A 535 -2.51 19.85 -14.52
CA TYR A 535 -1.64 19.52 -13.40
C TYR A 535 -0.29 20.23 -13.45
N GLU A 536 0.21 20.57 -14.64
CA GLU A 536 1.47 21.27 -14.86
C GLU A 536 1.33 22.79 -14.71
N ASP A 537 0.12 23.32 -14.80
CA ASP A 537 -0.12 24.78 -14.71
C ASP A 537 -0.11 25.25 -13.25
N ASP A 538 1.11 25.59 -12.76
CA ASP A 538 1.30 26.28 -11.48
C ASP A 538 0.81 27.73 -11.50
N SER A 539 0.29 28.23 -12.61
CA SER A 539 -0.28 29.58 -12.64
C SER A 539 -1.43 29.75 -11.67
N VAL A 540 -2.03 28.64 -11.23
CA VAL A 540 -2.98 28.58 -10.10
C VAL A 540 -2.24 28.76 -8.76
N GLU A 541 -0.99 28.27 -8.62
CA GLU A 541 -0.18 28.42 -7.39
C GLU A 541 0.62 29.73 -7.36
N SER A 542 1.13 30.21 -8.49
CA SER A 542 1.88 31.47 -8.59
C SER A 542 0.98 32.71 -8.68
N LYS A 543 -0.28 32.55 -9.00
CA LYS A 543 -1.30 33.63 -8.91
C LYS A 543 -1.84 33.83 -7.49
N GLN A 544 -1.37 33.07 -6.51
CA GLN A 544 -1.65 33.32 -5.09
C GLN A 544 -0.84 34.48 -4.47
N SER A 545 -0.16 35.29 -5.27
CA SER A 545 0.20 36.66 -4.86
C SER A 545 -0.97 37.66 -5.05
N GLY A 546 -2.19 37.15 -5.10
CA GLY A 546 -3.41 37.94 -5.03
C GLY A 546 -3.52 38.63 -3.66
N LYS A 547 -4.12 39.81 -3.63
CA LYS A 547 -4.41 40.53 -2.38
C LYS A 547 -5.00 39.58 -1.34
N THR A 548 -4.27 39.38 -0.27
CA THR A 548 -4.76 38.63 0.88
C THR A 548 -5.83 39.49 1.58
N GLU A 549 -7.07 39.06 1.49
CA GLU A 549 -8.16 39.74 2.17
C GLU A 549 -8.43 39.01 3.49
N VAL A 550 -8.33 39.73 4.59
CA VAL A 550 -8.60 39.21 5.93
C VAL A 550 -9.98 39.71 6.38
N SER A 551 -10.91 38.80 6.51
CA SER A 551 -12.22 39.06 7.08
C SER A 551 -12.26 38.66 8.54
N GLU A 552 -12.77 39.52 9.42
CA GLU A 552 -12.95 39.25 10.84
C GLU A 552 -14.45 38.98 11.11
N VAL A 553 -14.76 37.80 11.63
CA VAL A 553 -16.13 37.38 11.97
C VAL A 553 -16.26 37.27 13.48
N PRO A 554 -17.06 38.12 14.12
CA PRO A 554 -17.24 38.07 15.56
C PRO A 554 -18.01 36.78 15.97
N PHE A 555 -17.62 36.20 17.09
CA PHE A 555 -18.32 35.09 17.71
C PHE A 555 -18.67 35.36 19.17
N THR A 556 -19.64 34.61 19.69
CA THR A 556 -19.98 34.63 21.10
C THR A 556 -19.69 33.26 21.71
N LYS A 557 -19.24 33.24 22.98
CA LYS A 557 -19.01 32.00 23.73
C LYS A 557 -20.20 31.73 24.62
N GLU A 558 -20.87 30.59 24.38
CA GLU A 558 -21.95 30.09 25.21
C GLU A 558 -21.76 28.60 25.45
N GLY A 559 -21.74 28.20 26.74
CA GLY A 559 -21.61 26.78 27.10
C GLY A 559 -20.32 26.11 26.61
N GLY A 560 -19.23 26.89 26.43
CA GLY A 560 -17.95 26.36 25.96
C GLY A 560 -17.80 26.21 24.45
N VAL A 561 -18.80 26.61 23.68
CA VAL A 561 -18.76 26.59 22.20
C VAL A 561 -18.79 27.99 21.61
N CYS A 562 -18.14 28.14 20.43
CA CYS A 562 -18.17 29.41 19.67
C CYS A 562 -19.39 29.44 18.77
N LYS A 563 -20.26 30.46 18.93
CA LYS A 563 -21.42 30.70 18.07
C LYS A 563 -21.15 31.85 17.13
N VAL A 564 -21.45 31.65 15.86
CA VAL A 564 -21.23 32.59 14.77
C VAL A 564 -22.56 32.91 14.07
N LYS A 565 -22.68 34.16 13.61
CA LYS A 565 -23.84 34.58 12.80
C LYS A 565 -23.58 34.30 11.33
N CYS A 566 -24.54 33.63 10.66
CA CYS A 566 -24.47 33.27 9.26
C CYS A 566 -25.84 33.46 8.61
N THR A 567 -25.91 33.79 7.32
CA THR A 567 -27.19 33.78 6.59
C THR A 567 -27.21 32.58 5.64
N ILE A 568 -28.33 31.83 5.67
CA ILE A 568 -28.59 30.71 4.79
C ILE A 568 -29.79 31.05 3.90
N ASN A 569 -29.55 31.13 2.60
CA ASN A 569 -30.56 31.55 1.63
C ASN A 569 -31.30 32.84 2.08
N ASP A 570 -30.52 33.79 2.58
CA ASP A 570 -30.92 35.10 3.14
C ASP A 570 -31.62 35.04 4.52
N LEU A 571 -31.77 33.88 5.13
CA LEU A 571 -32.29 33.73 6.50
C LEU A 571 -31.10 33.82 7.51
N PRO A 572 -31.10 34.81 8.44
CA PRO A 572 -30.05 34.90 9.47
C PRO A 572 -30.26 33.87 10.55
N LEU A 573 -29.20 33.07 10.80
CA LEU A 573 -29.16 32.00 11.78
C LEU A 573 -27.87 32.10 12.61
N HIS A 574 -27.84 31.43 13.78
CA HIS A 574 -26.65 31.29 14.61
C HIS A 574 -26.20 29.85 14.61
N PHE A 575 -24.95 29.62 14.23
CA PHE A 575 -24.35 28.31 14.15
C PHE A 575 -23.24 28.15 15.17
N VAL A 576 -23.10 26.93 15.69
CA VAL A 576 -21.90 26.53 16.40
C VAL A 576 -20.80 26.30 15.36
N PHE A 577 -19.66 26.95 15.55
CA PHE A 577 -18.47 26.73 14.74
C PHE A 577 -17.87 25.39 15.16
N ASP A 578 -17.94 24.39 14.28
CA ASP A 578 -17.51 23.03 14.57
C ASP A 578 -16.64 22.46 13.45
N THR A 579 -15.34 22.37 13.71
CA THR A 579 -14.37 21.80 12.77
C THR A 579 -14.45 20.27 12.62
N GLY A 580 -15.17 19.61 13.54
CA GLY A 580 -15.42 18.16 13.50
C GLY A 580 -16.66 17.75 12.70
N ALA A 581 -17.56 18.69 12.39
CA ALA A 581 -18.72 18.41 11.57
C ALA A 581 -18.36 18.40 10.09
N SER A 582 -18.81 17.37 9.34
CA SER A 582 -18.52 17.24 7.90
C SER A 582 -19.34 18.24 7.07
N ASP A 583 -20.61 18.42 7.42
CA ASP A 583 -21.56 19.28 6.70
C ASP A 583 -22.08 20.44 7.58
N VAL A 584 -22.73 21.40 6.95
CA VAL A 584 -23.66 22.29 7.67
C VAL A 584 -24.81 21.45 8.19
N THR A 585 -25.10 21.53 9.49
CA THR A 585 -26.22 20.76 10.08
C THR A 585 -27.35 21.68 10.47
N LEU A 586 -28.55 21.38 9.97
CA LEU A 586 -29.81 22.01 10.35
C LEU A 586 -30.66 21.01 11.12
N SER A 587 -31.40 21.49 12.11
CA SER A 587 -32.43 20.65 12.72
C SER A 587 -33.67 20.58 11.82
N MET A 588 -34.53 19.57 12.07
CA MET A 588 -35.81 19.43 11.37
C MET A 588 -36.72 20.67 11.56
N VAL A 589 -36.57 21.38 12.70
CA VAL A 589 -37.39 22.57 13.00
C VAL A 589 -37.00 23.71 12.08
N GLU A 590 -35.73 24.03 11.94
CA GLU A 590 -35.23 25.07 11.05
C GLU A 590 -35.51 24.73 9.59
N ALA A 591 -35.21 23.49 9.17
CA ALA A 591 -35.47 23.06 7.80
C ALA A 591 -36.98 23.17 7.44
N THR A 592 -37.87 22.76 8.34
CA THR A 592 -39.33 22.90 8.15
C THR A 592 -39.74 24.38 8.08
N PHE A 593 -39.20 25.24 8.95
CA PHE A 593 -39.42 26.67 8.89
C PHE A 593 -38.99 27.26 7.55
N MET A 594 -37.76 26.88 7.11
CA MET A 594 -37.20 27.34 5.84
C MET A 594 -38.04 26.91 4.64
N MET A 595 -38.56 25.67 4.61
CA MET A 595 -39.46 25.16 3.58
C MET A 595 -40.80 25.93 3.56
N LYS A 596 -41.38 26.21 4.73
CA LYS A 596 -42.68 26.95 4.84
C LYS A 596 -42.59 28.40 4.39
N ASN A 597 -41.38 28.99 4.43
CA ASN A 597 -41.18 30.41 4.11
C ASN A 597 -40.31 30.60 2.84
N ASP A 598 -40.24 29.58 1.97
CA ASP A 598 -39.57 29.59 0.67
C ASP A 598 -38.04 29.82 0.72
N TYR A 599 -37.41 29.75 1.89
CA TYR A 599 -35.94 29.74 2.02
C TYR A 599 -35.32 28.44 1.52
N LEU A 600 -36.07 27.31 1.55
CA LEU A 600 -35.76 26.04 0.92
C LEU A 600 -36.97 25.59 0.09
N THR A 601 -36.71 24.80 -0.95
CA THR A 601 -37.75 24.23 -1.84
C THR A 601 -37.48 22.75 -2.05
N ASP A 602 -38.41 21.99 -2.58
CA ASP A 602 -38.22 20.58 -2.90
C ASP A 602 -37.05 20.34 -3.87
N LYS A 603 -36.69 21.34 -4.69
CA LYS A 603 -35.54 21.29 -5.59
C LYS A 603 -34.18 21.32 -4.88
N ASP A 604 -34.17 21.81 -3.66
CA ASP A 604 -32.96 21.87 -2.83
C ASP A 604 -32.71 20.53 -2.09
N VAL A 605 -33.66 19.60 -2.12
CA VAL A 605 -33.54 18.26 -1.53
C VAL A 605 -32.77 17.35 -2.48
N VAL A 606 -31.61 16.85 -2.06
CA VAL A 606 -30.72 16.04 -2.88
C VAL A 606 -30.93 14.55 -2.64
N GLY A 607 -31.22 14.14 -1.40
CA GLY A 607 -31.40 12.75 -1.03
C GLY A 607 -31.38 12.50 0.48
N SER A 608 -31.02 11.29 0.89
CA SER A 608 -30.88 10.93 2.31
C SER A 608 -29.58 10.20 2.53
N GLN A 609 -29.02 10.33 3.74
CA GLN A 609 -27.78 9.66 4.15
C GLN A 609 -27.88 9.23 5.61
N HIS A 610 -27.15 8.17 5.96
CA HIS A 610 -27.01 7.75 7.34
C HIS A 610 -25.95 8.61 8.02
N TYR A 611 -26.28 9.14 9.20
CA TYR A 611 -25.37 9.89 10.07
C TYR A 611 -25.21 9.15 11.38
N MET A 612 -24.00 9.16 11.89
CA MET A 612 -23.70 8.72 13.23
C MET A 612 -23.42 9.94 14.11
N ASP A 613 -24.15 10.08 15.21
CA ASP A 613 -23.92 11.15 16.17
C ASP A 613 -22.69 10.87 17.04
N ALA A 614 -22.31 11.84 17.89
CA ALA A 614 -21.17 11.72 18.78
C ALA A 614 -21.30 10.57 19.81
N ASN A 615 -22.51 10.02 19.99
CA ASN A 615 -22.79 8.89 20.87
C ASN A 615 -22.76 7.53 20.15
N GLY A 616 -22.58 7.54 18.81
CA GLY A 616 -22.55 6.35 17.97
C GLY A 616 -23.93 5.87 17.51
N GLU A 617 -25.01 6.64 17.73
CA GLU A 617 -26.33 6.32 17.18
C GLU A 617 -26.38 6.67 15.68
N VAL A 618 -26.83 5.70 14.88
CA VAL A 618 -27.02 5.89 13.43
C VAL A 618 -28.45 6.35 13.15
N SER A 619 -28.58 7.51 12.56
CA SER A 619 -29.86 8.06 12.10
C SER A 619 -29.83 8.41 10.62
N VAL A 620 -31.01 8.42 9.97
CA VAL A 620 -31.14 8.86 8.58
C VAL A 620 -31.46 10.35 8.57
N GLY A 621 -30.61 11.14 7.93
CA GLY A 621 -30.84 12.57 7.69
C GLY A 621 -31.10 12.86 6.23
N THR A 622 -31.76 13.98 5.96
CA THR A 622 -32.01 14.48 4.60
C THR A 622 -30.86 15.36 4.15
N ILE A 623 -30.32 15.12 2.97
CA ILE A 623 -29.30 15.98 2.36
C ILE A 623 -29.99 17.05 1.55
N ILE A 624 -29.58 18.29 1.77
CA ILE A 624 -30.04 19.45 1.03
C ILE A 624 -28.87 20.24 0.46
N ASN A 625 -29.14 20.99 -0.59
CA ASN A 625 -28.23 21.96 -1.18
C ASN A 625 -28.65 23.38 -0.77
N LEU A 626 -27.82 24.06 0.00
CA LEU A 626 -28.02 25.46 0.36
C LEU A 626 -27.52 26.32 -0.81
N ARG A 627 -28.45 27.04 -1.46
CA ARG A 627 -28.14 27.86 -2.64
C ARG A 627 -27.11 28.95 -2.32
N LYS A 628 -27.21 29.52 -1.11
CA LYS A 628 -26.39 30.64 -0.68
C LYS A 628 -26.13 30.57 0.82
N VAL A 629 -24.86 30.64 1.20
CA VAL A 629 -24.41 30.78 2.59
C VAL A 629 -23.53 32.00 2.68
N ASN A 630 -23.91 32.99 3.48
CA ASN A 630 -23.07 34.16 3.75
C ASN A 630 -22.53 34.10 5.17
N PHE A 631 -21.21 34.12 5.28
CA PHE A 631 -20.49 34.05 6.52
C PHE A 631 -19.41 35.14 6.57
N GLY A 632 -19.59 36.11 7.45
CA GLY A 632 -18.65 37.24 7.60
C GLY A 632 -18.43 38.07 6.34
N GLY A 633 -19.47 38.24 5.52
CA GLY A 633 -19.39 38.97 4.25
C GLY A 633 -18.93 38.10 3.06
N LEU A 634 -18.52 36.85 3.32
CA LEU A 634 -18.11 35.90 2.29
C LEU A 634 -19.32 35.08 1.83
N GLU A 635 -19.60 35.08 0.53
CA GLU A 635 -20.72 34.35 -0.07
C GLU A 635 -20.28 33.03 -0.70
N LEU A 636 -20.83 31.92 -0.21
CA LEU A 636 -20.65 30.58 -0.77
C LEU A 636 -21.95 30.13 -1.44
N LYS A 637 -21.83 29.52 -2.62
CA LYS A 637 -22.98 28.96 -3.37
C LYS A 637 -22.90 27.43 -3.37
N ASN A 638 -24.09 26.80 -3.45
CA ASN A 638 -24.22 25.35 -3.55
C ASN A 638 -23.49 24.60 -2.43
N VAL A 639 -23.83 24.92 -1.19
CA VAL A 639 -23.27 24.30 -0.01
C VAL A 639 -24.08 23.11 0.42
N ARG A 640 -23.45 21.97 0.53
CA ARG A 640 -24.08 20.75 1.04
C ARG A 640 -24.39 20.91 2.53
N ALA A 641 -25.61 20.50 2.92
CA ALA A 641 -26.07 20.50 4.30
C ALA A 641 -26.89 19.24 4.61
N SER A 642 -26.96 18.92 5.89
CA SER A 642 -27.67 17.77 6.43
C SER A 642 -28.79 18.24 7.35
N VAL A 643 -29.99 17.73 7.16
CA VAL A 643 -31.12 17.94 8.08
C VAL A 643 -31.24 16.72 8.98
N VAL A 644 -31.02 16.91 10.28
CA VAL A 644 -31.11 15.85 11.28
C VAL A 644 -32.47 15.86 11.99
N ARG A 645 -32.96 14.66 12.32
CA ARG A 645 -34.29 14.51 12.94
C ARG A 645 -34.37 15.00 14.39
N ASN A 646 -33.22 15.10 15.06
CA ASN A 646 -33.14 15.59 16.42
C ASN A 646 -33.54 17.07 16.49
N GLN A 647 -34.68 17.39 17.09
CA GLN A 647 -35.22 18.75 17.22
C GLN A 647 -34.37 19.66 18.13
N LYS A 648 -33.46 19.09 18.94
CA LYS A 648 -32.56 19.82 19.85
C LYS A 648 -31.11 19.84 19.36
N ALA A 649 -30.87 19.30 18.15
CA ALA A 649 -29.50 19.34 17.60
C ALA A 649 -29.06 20.80 17.39
N PRO A 650 -27.83 21.15 17.79
CA PRO A 650 -27.30 22.49 17.51
C PRO A 650 -27.13 22.66 15.99
N LEU A 651 -27.31 23.87 15.52
CA LEU A 651 -26.95 24.22 14.15
C LEU A 651 -25.42 24.24 14.08
N LEU A 652 -24.82 23.39 13.21
CA LEU A 652 -23.38 23.28 13.08
C LEU A 652 -22.90 23.87 11.75
N LEU A 653 -21.85 24.67 11.79
CA LEU A 653 -21.14 25.16 10.61
C LEU A 653 -19.90 24.27 10.40
N GLY A 654 -20.05 23.27 9.54
CA GLY A 654 -19.06 22.21 9.31
C GLY A 654 -18.14 22.44 8.11
N GLN A 655 -17.36 21.41 7.78
CA GLN A 655 -16.31 21.44 6.75
C GLN A 655 -16.82 21.78 5.33
N SER A 656 -18.09 21.49 5.00
CA SER A 656 -18.67 21.89 3.71
C SER A 656 -18.68 23.40 3.47
N VAL A 657 -18.60 24.21 4.54
CA VAL A 657 -18.39 25.67 4.52
C VAL A 657 -16.96 26.01 4.86
N LEU A 658 -16.46 25.52 6.00
CA LEU A 658 -15.17 25.92 6.55
C LEU A 658 -14.00 25.62 5.60
N GLY A 659 -14.03 24.47 4.92
CA GLY A 659 -13.04 24.09 3.91
C GLY A 659 -13.01 24.99 2.66
N ARG A 660 -14.04 25.83 2.45
CA ARG A 660 -14.15 26.76 1.30
C ARG A 660 -13.84 28.21 1.67
N LEU A 661 -13.63 28.49 2.95
CA LEU A 661 -13.41 29.86 3.45
C LEU A 661 -11.93 30.27 3.47
N GLY A 662 -11.00 29.36 3.26
CA GLY A 662 -9.56 29.62 3.37
C GLY A 662 -9.01 29.36 4.78
N ARG A 663 -7.92 30.04 5.17
CA ARG A 663 -7.30 29.85 6.49
C ARG A 663 -8.10 30.55 7.56
N ILE A 664 -8.50 29.82 8.60
CA ILE A 664 -9.28 30.34 9.73
C ILE A 664 -8.41 30.30 10.99
N GLU A 665 -8.29 31.43 11.66
CA GLU A 665 -7.62 31.58 12.96
C GLU A 665 -8.61 32.08 14.00
N ILE A 666 -8.61 31.46 15.19
CA ILE A 666 -9.49 31.86 16.31
C ILE A 666 -8.71 32.83 17.22
N ASP A 667 -9.08 34.09 17.23
CA ASP A 667 -8.56 35.09 18.16
C ASP A 667 -9.45 35.14 19.42
N ASN A 668 -9.09 34.33 20.40
CA ASN A 668 -9.83 34.24 21.65
C ASN A 668 -9.74 35.50 22.53
N GLY A 669 -8.79 36.40 22.28
CA GLY A 669 -8.62 37.66 23.02
C GLY A 669 -9.58 38.75 22.55
N ARG A 670 -10.02 38.68 21.29
CA ARG A 670 -10.95 39.64 20.67
C ARG A 670 -12.29 39.03 20.30
N ASP A 671 -12.50 37.75 20.57
CA ASP A 671 -13.68 36.94 20.20
C ASP A 671 -14.03 37.05 18.70
N VAL A 672 -13.01 36.91 17.81
CA VAL A 672 -13.17 36.97 16.37
C VAL A 672 -12.51 35.79 15.69
N LEU A 673 -13.14 35.28 14.61
CA LEU A 673 -12.51 34.40 13.64
C LEU A 673 -11.87 35.27 12.55
N LYS A 674 -10.56 35.11 12.35
CA LYS A 674 -9.84 35.72 11.23
C LYS A 674 -9.84 34.74 10.06
N ILE A 675 -10.47 35.11 8.97
CA ILE A 675 -10.55 34.32 7.75
C ILE A 675 -9.66 34.98 6.71
N THR A 676 -8.61 34.32 6.34
CA THR A 676 -7.67 34.77 5.33
C THR A 676 -8.02 34.10 4.00
N GLN A 677 -8.57 34.87 3.07
CA GLN A 677 -8.79 34.45 1.69
C GLN A 677 -7.74 35.07 0.79
N THR A 678 -7.26 34.25 -0.14
CA THR A 678 -6.47 34.74 -1.26
C THR A 678 -7.44 34.91 -2.43
N THR A 679 -7.86 36.13 -2.72
CA THR A 679 -8.73 36.40 -3.88
C THR A 679 -7.86 36.38 -5.13
N ASN A 680 -8.19 35.48 -6.05
CA ASN A 680 -7.65 35.57 -7.41
C ASN A 680 -8.27 36.78 -8.11
N PRO A 681 -7.48 37.57 -8.84
CA PRO A 681 -7.98 38.68 -9.64
C PRO A 681 -8.90 38.27 -10.78
#